data_aedad876e907d5a50961552510476b0e
#
_entry.id   aedad876e907d5a50961552510476b0e
#
_cell.length_a   1.000
_cell.length_b   1.000
_cell.length_c   1.000
_cell.angle_alpha   90.00
_cell.angle_beta   90.00
_cell.angle_gamma   90.00
#
_symmetry.space_group_name_H-M   'P 1'
#
loop_
_entity.id
_entity.type
_entity.pdbx_description
1 polymer ?
#
loop_
_entity_poly.entity_id
_entity_poly.type
_entity_poly.pdbx_seq_one_letter_code
_entity_poly.pdbx_strand_id
1 'polypeptide(L)'
;MYLEFFESKGHLALKSFSLVPKNDNSLLLINAGMAPLKPYFTGQEVPPRTRVTTCQKCIRTGDIENVGKTARHGTFFEMLGNFSFGDYFKHEAIAWSWEFLTKVIGLDPDRLYPSVYEDDDEAFEIWEKEIGIAPERIFRFGKEDNFWEHGAGPCGPCSEIYYDRGEKYGCGSPDCTVGCDCDRYMEVWNNVFTQFENDGHNHYTELENKNIDTGMGLERLAVVVQEVDSIFDVDSIKAIRDEICKVAGVTYGTDHETDVSIRVITDHIRSTTFMLSDGITPSNEGRGYVLRRLIRRAARHGRLLGIDHLFLTDISKVVIRESKDGYPELEEKAEFIFNHLSQEEKQFNKTIDQGLSILADMEKAMNEKGSKELAGADAFKLYDTYGFPLDLTIEILEEKGFTVDKEGFEKEMQVQRETARAARKTTNYMGADATVYEQLDPAMTTKFVGYDEFTCEGEITAMTTETEVVSTLNKGDKGTIVADQTAFYATSGGQEADKGVIISGDASFEVEDVIKLSGGKFGHVGHVVEGTFNVGDKAVFTVNEKNRALGAKNHSATHLLQKALREVLGTHVEQAGSLNNAEHLRFDFTHFSPLSDDEIARVEKIVNEKIAQDLPVVTKVMSMEEAKKTGAMALFGEKYGDEVRVVSMGDFSVELCGGTHVKNTGAITAFKILSETGVASGVRRIEAVTDQGVFNYYHKQEEELKEAAKALKATPATLLTRIESLLAEVKELKSENESLKSKLAKDALGDVMDQVEEVKGVKLLATSIEDVDMNGLRELGDNLKEKLGEGVIVLASQKDGKVFLVAMVTDEAQKAGAHAGNLIKAIAGCVGGGGGGRPNMAQAGGKNPAGIPEAVAKVKEILESQIS
;
A
#
# COMPACT_ATOMS: atom_id res chain seq x y z
N MET A 1 12.48 36.85 -6.64
CA MET A 1 12.08 38.06 -5.88
C MET A 1 12.21 37.87 -4.38
N TYR A 2 11.47 36.96 -3.69
CA TYR A 2 11.59 36.74 -2.23
C TYR A 2 13.02 36.30 -1.82
N LEU A 3 13.52 35.25 -2.41
CA LEU A 3 14.88 34.76 -2.11
C LEU A 3 15.94 35.82 -2.39
N GLU A 4 15.88 36.52 -3.51
CA GLU A 4 16.80 37.59 -3.87
C GLU A 4 16.73 38.78 -2.89
N PHE A 5 15.54 39.11 -2.38
CA PHE A 5 15.40 40.14 -1.34
C PHE A 5 16.13 39.73 -0.08
N PHE A 6 15.96 38.48 0.40
CA PHE A 6 16.65 38.03 1.59
C PHE A 6 18.16 37.76 1.36
N GLU A 7 18.56 37.37 0.17
CA GLU A 7 19.98 37.34 -0.21
C GLU A 7 20.60 38.74 -0.09
N SER A 8 19.88 39.80 -0.47
CA SER A 8 20.32 41.20 -0.28
C SER A 8 20.46 41.60 1.18
N LYS A 9 19.75 40.92 2.09
CA LYS A 9 19.86 41.05 3.55
C LYS A 9 20.91 40.10 4.15
N GLY A 10 21.70 39.39 3.35
CA GLY A 10 22.79 38.50 3.76
C GLY A 10 22.41 37.05 4.01
N HIS A 11 21.18 36.60 3.65
CA HIS A 11 20.76 35.21 3.78
C HIS A 11 21.38 34.34 2.69
N LEU A 12 21.57 33.07 3.02
CA LEU A 12 21.90 32.01 2.06
C LEU A 12 20.59 31.37 1.59
N ALA A 13 20.31 31.47 0.29
CA ALA A 13 19.19 30.76 -0.29
C ALA A 13 19.48 29.26 -0.39
N LEU A 14 18.66 28.44 0.25
CA LEU A 14 18.73 26.98 0.18
C LEU A 14 17.61 26.45 -0.72
N LYS A 15 17.89 25.33 -1.39
CA LYS A 15 16.87 24.60 -2.14
C LYS A 15 15.83 23.99 -1.19
N SER A 16 14.63 23.80 -1.68
CA SER A 16 13.60 23.06 -0.96
C SER A 16 14.08 21.66 -0.58
N PHE A 17 13.85 21.31 0.68
CA PHE A 17 14.13 19.96 1.18
C PHE A 17 13.03 18.99 0.71
N SER A 18 13.33 17.69 0.81
CA SER A 18 12.33 16.65 0.56
C SER A 18 11.16 16.75 1.56
N LEU A 19 9.97 16.39 1.13
CA LEU A 19 8.79 16.23 1.99
C LEU A 19 8.97 15.11 3.05
N VAL A 20 9.96 14.22 2.83
CA VAL A 20 10.31 13.16 3.79
C VAL A 20 11.28 13.70 4.83
N PRO A 21 10.89 13.79 6.12
CA PRO A 21 11.79 14.25 7.19
C PRO A 21 13.02 13.36 7.29
N LYS A 22 14.18 13.99 7.47
CA LYS A 22 15.43 13.27 7.77
C LYS A 22 15.67 13.28 9.29
N ASN A 23 15.86 12.11 9.88
CA ASN A 23 16.20 11.94 11.31
C ASN A 23 15.17 12.51 12.31
N ASP A 24 13.97 12.84 11.89
CA ASP A 24 12.87 13.27 12.75
C ASP A 24 11.69 12.32 12.65
N ASN A 25 11.49 11.49 13.67
CA ASN A 25 10.39 10.54 13.75
C ASN A 25 9.09 11.16 14.31
N SER A 26 9.15 12.41 14.77
CA SER A 26 7.97 13.14 15.27
C SER A 26 7.09 13.64 14.15
N LEU A 27 7.63 13.79 12.92
CA LEU A 27 6.93 14.28 11.75
C LEU A 27 6.76 13.18 10.71
N LEU A 28 5.54 13.04 10.23
CA LEU A 28 5.24 12.12 9.12
C LEU A 28 5.71 12.71 7.77
N LEU A 29 5.45 13.99 7.58
CA LEU A 29 5.79 14.79 6.39
C LEU A 29 6.24 16.18 6.82
N ILE A 30 7.08 16.84 6.02
CA ILE A 30 7.46 18.23 6.25
C ILE A 30 6.24 19.13 6.09
N ASN A 31 5.87 19.83 7.16
CA ASN A 31 4.66 20.64 7.28
C ASN A 31 4.92 22.13 7.54
N ALA A 32 6.20 22.51 7.67
CA ALA A 32 6.62 23.89 7.90
C ALA A 32 8.02 24.13 7.34
N GLY A 33 8.36 25.39 7.04
CA GLY A 33 9.66 25.79 6.51
C GLY A 33 10.81 25.48 7.45
N MET A 34 10.58 25.61 8.77
CA MET A 34 11.61 25.34 9.79
C MET A 34 11.85 23.85 10.05
N ALA A 35 10.91 22.96 9.74
CA ALA A 35 11.00 21.56 10.10
C ALA A 35 12.31 20.88 9.65
N PRO A 36 12.80 21.05 8.42
CA PRO A 36 14.10 20.50 8.02
C PRO A 36 15.30 21.21 8.62
N LEU A 37 15.12 22.40 9.22
CA LEU A 37 16.15 23.21 9.83
C LEU A 37 16.22 23.09 11.35
N LYS A 38 15.33 22.29 11.97
CA LYS A 38 15.21 22.08 13.41
C LYS A 38 16.55 21.82 14.12
N PRO A 39 17.50 21.01 13.56
CA PRO A 39 18.81 20.80 14.20
C PRO A 39 19.64 22.07 14.36
N TYR A 40 19.44 23.09 13.53
CA TYR A 40 20.13 24.37 13.63
C TYR A 40 19.56 25.24 14.76
N PHE A 41 18.22 25.20 14.95
CA PHE A 41 17.56 25.90 16.04
C PHE A 41 17.93 25.36 17.41
N THR A 42 18.14 24.05 17.52
CA THR A 42 18.51 23.36 18.76
C THR A 42 20.03 23.32 19.02
N GLY A 43 20.84 23.82 18.10
CA GLY A 43 22.30 23.77 18.18
C GLY A 43 22.91 22.37 18.01
N GLN A 44 22.12 21.36 17.56
CA GLN A 44 22.62 20.01 17.28
C GLN A 44 23.55 19.99 16.07
N GLU A 45 23.29 20.86 15.09
CA GLU A 45 24.11 21.04 13.90
C GLU A 45 24.46 22.51 13.71
N VAL A 46 25.63 22.79 13.14
CA VAL A 46 26.04 24.14 12.77
C VAL A 46 25.37 24.52 11.43
N PRO A 47 24.61 25.61 11.38
CA PRO A 47 24.00 26.04 10.13
C PRO A 47 25.05 26.44 9.08
N PRO A 48 24.79 26.26 7.78
CA PRO A 48 25.73 26.68 6.73
C PRO A 48 25.96 28.19 6.71
N ARG A 49 25.04 28.96 7.26
CA ARG A 49 25.09 30.39 7.51
C ARG A 49 24.10 30.77 8.63
N THR A 50 24.38 31.78 9.43
CA THR A 50 23.45 32.24 10.49
C THR A 50 22.15 32.82 9.96
N ARG A 51 22.11 33.21 8.68
CA ARG A 51 20.91 33.68 7.95
C ARG A 51 20.64 32.79 6.76
N VAL A 52 19.47 32.18 6.74
CA VAL A 52 19.03 31.27 5.65
C VAL A 52 17.67 31.69 5.15
N THR A 53 17.42 31.50 3.86
CA THR A 53 16.08 31.67 3.28
C THR A 53 15.73 30.50 2.37
N THR A 54 14.45 30.11 2.35
CA THR A 54 13.96 28.97 1.56
C THR A 54 12.61 29.27 0.94
N CYS A 55 12.30 28.54 -0.15
CA CYS A 55 10.93 28.28 -0.59
C CYS A 55 10.71 26.77 -0.40
N GLN A 56 10.10 26.40 0.74
CA GLN A 56 9.99 25.02 1.19
C GLN A 56 8.62 24.43 0.81
N LYS A 57 8.63 23.32 0.07
CA LYS A 57 7.42 22.51 -0.17
C LYS A 57 6.97 21.85 1.14
N CYS A 58 5.66 21.95 1.43
CA CYS A 58 5.04 21.49 2.66
C CYS A 58 3.77 20.69 2.37
N ILE A 59 3.47 19.73 3.23
CA ILE A 59 2.20 18.97 3.23
C ILE A 59 1.56 19.09 4.61
N ARG A 60 0.30 19.57 4.64
CA ARG A 60 -0.57 19.56 5.83
C ARG A 60 -1.86 18.83 5.50
N THR A 61 -2.21 17.83 6.28
CA THR A 61 -3.42 17.00 6.09
C THR A 61 -4.46 17.17 7.21
N GLY A 62 -4.15 17.98 8.24
CA GLY A 62 -5.09 18.28 9.31
C GLY A 62 -6.39 18.92 8.79
N ASP A 63 -6.27 19.77 7.78
CA ASP A 63 -7.39 20.54 7.22
C ASP A 63 -7.94 19.94 5.91
N ILE A 64 -7.69 18.67 5.63
CA ILE A 64 -8.11 18.03 4.37
C ILE A 64 -9.61 18.15 4.10
N GLU A 65 -10.43 18.19 5.16
CA GLU A 65 -11.89 18.33 5.06
C GLU A 65 -12.34 19.76 4.65
N ASN A 66 -11.45 20.75 4.82
CA ASN A 66 -11.67 22.13 4.41
C ASN A 66 -11.24 22.42 2.97
N VAL A 67 -10.45 21.51 2.39
CA VAL A 67 -9.99 21.62 1.00
C VAL A 67 -11.17 21.62 0.04
N GLY A 68 -11.22 22.60 -0.83
CA GLY A 68 -12.31 22.81 -1.78
C GLY A 68 -13.50 23.61 -1.23
N LYS A 69 -13.68 23.68 0.10
CA LYS A 69 -14.78 24.41 0.75
C LYS A 69 -14.43 25.85 1.09
N THR A 70 -13.17 26.13 1.35
CA THR A 70 -12.66 27.48 1.67
C THR A 70 -11.75 28.00 0.55
N ALA A 71 -11.48 29.30 0.57
CA ALA A 71 -10.64 29.96 -0.44
C ALA A 71 -9.12 29.80 -0.20
N ARG A 72 -8.71 29.35 0.99
CA ARG A 72 -7.34 29.44 1.50
C ARG A 72 -6.69 28.12 1.91
N HIS A 73 -7.43 27.00 1.99
CA HIS A 73 -6.91 25.71 2.44
C HIS A 73 -6.49 24.84 1.26
N GLY A 74 -5.25 24.33 1.37
CA GLY A 74 -4.68 23.33 0.47
C GLY A 74 -3.82 22.35 1.27
N THR A 75 -3.71 21.10 0.83
CA THR A 75 -2.84 20.10 1.47
C THR A 75 -1.37 20.30 1.11
N PHE A 76 -1.06 20.67 -0.13
CA PHE A 76 0.27 21.08 -0.56
C PHE A 76 0.34 22.59 -0.67
N PHE A 77 1.40 23.16 -0.14
CA PHE A 77 1.70 24.58 -0.30
C PHE A 77 3.22 24.82 -0.23
N GLU A 78 3.64 25.98 -0.74
CA GLU A 78 5.02 26.42 -0.70
C GLU A 78 5.17 27.50 0.39
N MET A 79 6.04 27.25 1.35
CA MET A 79 6.30 28.17 2.44
C MET A 79 7.60 28.95 2.15
N LEU A 80 7.46 30.21 1.92
CA LEU A 80 8.57 31.16 1.86
C LEU A 80 9.01 31.49 3.30
N GLY A 81 10.29 31.27 3.60
CA GLY A 81 10.81 31.46 4.96
C GLY A 81 12.16 32.14 4.97
N ASN A 82 12.37 33.00 5.96
CA ASN A 82 13.67 33.55 6.33
C ASN A 82 13.97 33.23 7.79
N PHE A 83 15.18 32.77 8.05
CA PHE A 83 15.58 32.19 9.31
C PHE A 83 16.84 32.89 9.84
N SER A 84 16.88 33.08 11.17
CA SER A 84 18.03 33.58 11.88
C SER A 84 18.43 32.59 12.99
N PHE A 85 19.66 32.19 13.00
CA PHE A 85 20.23 31.34 14.04
C PHE A 85 21.16 32.18 14.93
N GLY A 86 20.57 32.88 15.91
CA GLY A 86 21.28 33.75 16.84
C GLY A 86 21.93 35.01 16.24
N ASP A 87 21.44 35.51 15.08
CA ASP A 87 22.01 36.66 14.40
C ASP A 87 21.13 37.90 14.54
N TYR A 88 19.93 37.91 13.92
CA TYR A 88 18.96 38.99 14.09
C TYR A 88 17.68 38.49 14.78
N PHE A 89 16.84 39.43 15.26
CA PHE A 89 15.64 39.10 15.97
C PHE A 89 14.44 39.99 15.55
N LYS A 90 13.56 40.36 16.47
CA LYS A 90 12.24 40.98 16.18
C LYS A 90 12.36 42.26 15.34
N HIS A 91 13.28 43.15 15.64
CA HIS A 91 13.40 44.42 14.91
C HIS A 91 13.60 44.25 13.42
N GLU A 92 14.58 43.46 13.03
CA GLU A 92 14.87 43.19 11.63
C GLU A 92 13.79 42.34 10.97
N ALA A 93 13.27 41.30 11.66
CA ALA A 93 12.24 40.41 11.11
C ALA A 93 10.98 41.19 10.74
N ILE A 94 10.49 42.04 11.67
CA ILE A 94 9.29 42.87 11.45
C ILE A 94 9.58 43.91 10.36
N ALA A 95 10.71 44.61 10.43
CA ALA A 95 11.04 45.63 9.46
C ALA A 95 11.17 45.05 8.03
N TRP A 96 11.79 43.86 7.86
CA TRP A 96 11.98 43.26 6.54
C TRP A 96 10.71 42.63 5.99
N SER A 97 9.86 42.06 6.83
CA SER A 97 8.56 41.56 6.40
C SER A 97 7.67 42.69 5.88
N TRP A 98 7.64 43.82 6.62
CA TRP A 98 6.94 45.03 6.16
C TRP A 98 7.54 45.65 4.90
N GLU A 99 8.86 45.74 4.83
CA GLU A 99 9.57 46.28 3.65
C GLU A 99 9.27 45.43 2.41
N PHE A 100 9.30 44.10 2.56
CA PHE A 100 9.00 43.21 1.45
C PHE A 100 7.58 43.40 0.93
N LEU A 101 6.59 43.32 1.82
CA LEU A 101 5.18 43.44 1.43
C LEU A 101 4.84 44.82 0.82
N THR A 102 5.36 45.91 1.41
CA THR A 102 4.94 47.27 1.00
C THR A 102 5.79 47.87 -0.09
N LYS A 103 7.13 47.60 -0.11
CA LYS A 103 8.03 48.22 -1.08
C LYS A 103 8.42 47.30 -2.24
N VAL A 104 8.56 45.99 -1.97
CA VAL A 104 8.97 45.05 -3.01
C VAL A 104 7.76 44.51 -3.77
N ILE A 105 6.75 44.03 -3.03
CA ILE A 105 5.48 43.55 -3.61
C ILE A 105 4.57 44.72 -3.97
N GLY A 106 4.57 45.79 -3.18
CA GLY A 106 3.77 47.00 -3.42
C GLY A 106 2.33 46.90 -2.88
N LEU A 107 2.09 46.09 -1.84
CA LEU A 107 0.79 46.04 -1.21
C LEU A 107 0.47 47.35 -0.50
N ASP A 108 -0.79 47.74 -0.52
CA ASP A 108 -1.29 48.95 0.15
C ASP A 108 -1.10 48.81 1.69
N PRO A 109 -0.27 49.64 2.32
CA PRO A 109 -0.05 49.59 3.77
C PRO A 109 -1.34 49.77 4.61
N ASP A 110 -2.34 50.48 4.07
CA ASP A 110 -3.58 50.70 4.78
C ASP A 110 -4.49 49.47 4.83
N ARG A 111 -4.19 48.45 4.05
CA ARG A 111 -4.88 47.14 4.03
C ARG A 111 -4.13 46.06 4.81
N LEU A 112 -2.96 46.39 5.40
CA LEU A 112 -2.16 45.43 6.18
C LEU A 112 -2.40 45.67 7.69
N TYR A 113 -2.66 44.60 8.41
CA TYR A 113 -2.99 44.59 9.85
C TYR A 113 -2.10 43.59 10.57
N PRO A 114 -1.14 44.03 11.40
CA PRO A 114 -0.33 43.14 12.21
C PRO A 114 -1.09 42.64 13.45
N SER A 115 -0.79 41.40 13.85
CA SER A 115 -1.12 40.88 15.18
C SER A 115 0.14 40.53 15.97
N VAL A 116 0.04 40.49 17.29
CA VAL A 116 1.10 40.10 18.20
C VAL A 116 0.53 39.23 19.33
N TYR A 117 1.38 38.41 19.93
CA TYR A 117 1.02 37.69 21.15
C TYR A 117 0.66 38.68 22.25
N GLU A 118 -0.37 38.39 23.04
CA GLU A 118 -0.96 39.32 24.01
C GLU A 118 0.06 39.88 25.03
N ASP A 119 1.06 39.07 25.40
CA ASP A 119 2.10 39.45 26.35
C ASP A 119 3.40 39.96 25.68
N ASP A 120 3.43 40.08 24.35
CA ASP A 120 4.61 40.56 23.62
C ASP A 120 4.57 42.07 23.35
N ASP A 121 4.80 42.82 24.39
CA ASP A 121 4.86 44.29 24.32
C ASP A 121 5.99 44.79 23.42
N GLU A 122 7.12 44.09 23.33
CA GLU A 122 8.26 44.46 22.49
C GLU A 122 7.85 44.44 20.98
N ALA A 123 7.20 43.38 20.53
CA ALA A 123 6.72 43.32 19.16
C ALA A 123 5.65 44.39 18.85
N PHE A 124 4.76 44.66 19.82
CA PHE A 124 3.77 45.74 19.68
C PHE A 124 4.44 47.11 19.53
N GLU A 125 5.44 47.42 20.36
CA GLU A 125 6.18 48.68 20.31
C GLU A 125 6.97 48.83 19.01
N ILE A 126 7.53 47.78 18.45
CA ILE A 126 8.22 47.80 17.16
C ILE A 126 7.23 48.20 16.06
N TRP A 127 6.04 47.58 16.04
CA TRP A 127 4.98 47.92 15.04
C TRP A 127 4.51 49.35 15.17
N GLU A 128 4.27 49.82 16.40
CA GLU A 128 3.81 51.21 16.66
C GLU A 128 4.88 52.25 16.37
N LYS A 129 6.07 52.09 16.98
CA LYS A 129 7.07 53.16 17.03
C LYS A 129 8.07 53.14 15.88
N GLU A 130 8.44 51.94 15.38
CA GLU A 130 9.46 51.82 14.34
C GLU A 130 8.82 51.74 12.94
N ILE A 131 7.79 50.94 12.81
CA ILE A 131 7.06 50.79 11.56
C ILE A 131 6.03 51.91 11.38
N GLY A 132 5.47 52.42 12.49
CA GLY A 132 4.54 53.56 12.46
C GLY A 132 3.09 53.15 12.21
N ILE A 133 2.69 51.93 12.60
CA ILE A 133 1.31 51.49 12.52
C ILE A 133 0.53 52.05 13.72
N ALA A 134 -0.67 52.58 13.45
CA ALA A 134 -1.54 53.11 14.50
C ALA A 134 -1.95 51.99 15.47
N PRO A 135 -1.93 52.18 16.80
CA PRO A 135 -2.17 51.18 17.82
C PRO A 135 -3.49 50.39 17.62
N GLU A 136 -4.51 51.07 17.10
CA GLU A 136 -5.85 50.49 16.83
C GLU A 136 -5.85 49.54 15.63
N ARG A 137 -4.75 49.45 14.87
CA ARG A 137 -4.56 48.52 13.78
C ARG A 137 -3.65 47.32 14.13
N ILE A 138 -3.13 47.26 15.36
CA ILE A 138 -2.29 46.20 15.89
C ILE A 138 -3.14 45.36 16.83
N PHE A 139 -3.36 44.10 16.48
CA PHE A 139 -4.25 43.19 17.22
C PHE A 139 -3.45 42.34 18.19
N ARG A 140 -4.01 42.06 19.35
CA ARG A 140 -3.42 41.18 20.35
C ARG A 140 -4.25 39.90 20.46
N PHE A 141 -3.61 38.77 20.26
CA PHE A 141 -4.25 37.46 20.37
C PHE A 141 -3.53 36.59 21.39
N GLY A 142 -4.28 35.60 21.88
CA GLY A 142 -3.78 34.66 22.88
C GLY A 142 -2.85 33.59 22.27
N LYS A 143 -2.54 32.62 23.11
CA LYS A 143 -1.62 31.55 22.76
C LYS A 143 -2.10 30.70 21.58
N GLU A 144 -3.39 30.59 21.37
CA GLU A 144 -3.98 29.78 20.29
C GLU A 144 -3.63 30.35 18.89
N ASP A 145 -3.51 31.68 18.77
CA ASP A 145 -3.29 32.36 17.49
C ASP A 145 -1.86 32.88 17.35
N ASN A 146 -1.31 33.53 18.35
CA ASN A 146 -0.02 34.22 18.26
C ASN A 146 1.12 33.60 19.11
N PHE A 147 1.10 32.29 19.34
CA PHE A 147 2.22 31.55 19.91
C PHE A 147 2.43 30.24 19.15
N TRP A 148 3.58 30.11 18.50
CA TRP A 148 3.87 28.93 17.70
C TRP A 148 4.60 27.87 18.53
N GLU A 149 4.05 26.67 18.59
CA GLU A 149 4.68 25.49 19.17
C GLU A 149 4.25 24.22 18.45
N HIS A 150 5.09 23.22 18.41
CA HIS A 150 4.78 21.92 17.82
C HIS A 150 5.39 20.79 18.67
N GLY A 151 4.67 20.38 19.72
CA GLY A 151 5.14 19.38 20.67
C GLY A 151 6.38 19.84 21.42
N ALA A 152 7.34 18.92 21.64
CA ALA A 152 8.63 19.26 22.23
C ALA A 152 9.54 19.93 21.21
N GLY A 153 10.24 20.98 21.62
CA GLY A 153 11.22 21.67 20.80
C GLY A 153 11.13 23.19 20.84
N PRO A 154 11.86 23.89 19.95
CA PRO A 154 11.90 25.35 19.88
C PRO A 154 10.53 25.95 19.59
N CYS A 155 10.16 27.00 20.36
CA CYS A 155 8.86 27.65 20.26
C CYS A 155 8.95 29.12 20.69
N GLY A 156 7.88 29.87 20.49
CA GLY A 156 7.81 31.25 20.95
C GLY A 156 6.61 32.04 20.45
N PRO A 157 6.44 33.29 20.94
CA PRO A 157 5.41 34.19 20.46
C PRO A 157 5.62 34.50 18.97
N CYS A 158 4.53 34.83 18.29
CA CYS A 158 4.62 35.24 16.90
C CYS A 158 3.82 36.52 16.61
N SER A 159 4.15 37.09 15.48
CA SER A 159 3.46 38.25 14.92
C SER A 159 3.07 37.98 13.49
N GLU A 160 1.78 37.99 13.24
CA GLU A 160 1.22 37.74 11.91
C GLU A 160 0.85 39.04 11.21
N ILE A 161 0.84 39.00 9.89
CA ILE A 161 0.42 40.13 9.05
C ILE A 161 -0.77 39.67 8.22
N TYR A 162 -1.91 40.30 8.40
CA TYR A 162 -3.16 40.07 7.68
C TYR A 162 -3.37 41.10 6.61
N TYR A 163 -3.93 40.69 5.47
CA TYR A 163 -4.34 41.59 4.39
C TYR A 163 -5.85 41.64 4.29
N ASP A 164 -6.43 42.83 4.37
CA ASP A 164 -7.89 43.06 4.15
C ASP A 164 -8.20 43.01 2.67
N ARG A 165 -8.85 41.95 2.24
CA ARG A 165 -9.30 41.72 0.86
C ARG A 165 -10.57 42.52 0.50
N GLY A 166 -11.22 43.12 1.51
CA GLY A 166 -12.42 43.92 1.37
C GLY A 166 -13.70 43.18 1.81
N GLU A 167 -14.73 43.97 2.01
CA GLU A 167 -16.02 43.52 2.59
C GLU A 167 -16.71 42.39 1.82
N LYS A 168 -16.47 42.29 0.49
CA LYS A 168 -17.07 41.22 -0.33
C LYS A 168 -16.66 39.81 0.11
N TYR A 169 -15.54 39.68 0.81
CA TYR A 169 -15.01 38.40 1.31
C TYR A 169 -15.34 38.16 2.79
N GLY A 170 -16.02 39.12 3.44
CA GLY A 170 -16.40 39.05 4.84
C GLY A 170 -17.59 38.14 5.09
N CYS A 171 -17.76 37.72 6.37
CA CYS A 171 -18.91 36.92 6.79
C CYS A 171 -20.23 37.72 6.89
N GLY A 172 -20.19 39.02 6.58
CA GLY A 172 -21.39 39.90 6.69
C GLY A 172 -21.74 40.30 8.14
N SER A 173 -21.01 39.88 9.15
CA SER A 173 -21.17 40.32 10.52
C SER A 173 -20.63 41.75 10.71
N PRO A 174 -21.31 42.60 11.48
CA PRO A 174 -20.81 43.91 11.86
C PRO A 174 -19.52 43.83 12.70
N ASP A 175 -19.29 42.70 13.37
CA ASP A 175 -18.12 42.43 14.22
C ASP A 175 -16.97 41.72 13.42
N CYS A 176 -17.06 41.68 12.09
CA CYS A 176 -16.02 41.10 11.26
C CYS A 176 -14.72 41.92 11.37
N THR A 177 -13.69 41.31 11.95
CA THR A 177 -12.38 41.93 12.24
C THR A 177 -11.23 40.96 11.93
N VAL A 178 -10.00 41.38 12.12
CA VAL A 178 -8.80 40.50 12.05
C VAL A 178 -8.98 39.36 13.08
N GLY A 179 -8.61 38.14 12.68
CA GLY A 179 -8.89 36.92 13.45
C GLY A 179 -10.26 36.27 13.20
N CYS A 180 -11.12 36.88 12.35
CA CYS A 180 -12.34 36.22 11.91
C CYS A 180 -12.04 35.07 10.94
N ASP A 181 -12.73 33.93 11.08
CA ASP A 181 -12.56 32.75 10.22
C ASP A 181 -12.99 32.95 8.75
N CYS A 182 -13.57 34.11 8.41
CA CYS A 182 -13.93 34.41 7.02
C CYS A 182 -12.69 34.73 6.15
N ASP A 183 -12.93 34.84 4.83
CA ASP A 183 -11.86 35.06 3.84
C ASP A 183 -11.48 36.56 3.66
N ARG A 184 -12.02 37.49 4.48
CA ARG A 184 -11.72 38.92 4.38
C ARG A 184 -10.30 39.25 4.79
N TYR A 185 -9.93 38.86 6.03
CA TYR A 185 -8.59 39.11 6.57
C TYR A 185 -7.75 37.86 6.39
N MET A 186 -6.96 37.86 5.32
CA MET A 186 -6.12 36.71 4.98
C MET A 186 -4.73 36.90 5.62
N GLU A 187 -4.33 35.97 6.49
CA GLU A 187 -2.95 35.87 6.98
C GLU A 187 -2.01 35.63 5.78
N VAL A 188 -1.06 36.54 5.57
CA VAL A 188 -0.07 36.44 4.49
C VAL A 188 1.33 36.18 5.00
N TRP A 189 1.64 36.50 6.26
CA TRP A 189 2.98 36.30 6.83
C TRP A 189 2.90 36.05 8.31
N ASN A 190 3.69 35.08 8.80
CA ASN A 190 3.87 34.82 10.23
C ASN A 190 5.36 34.94 10.59
N ASN A 191 5.71 35.83 11.54
CA ASN A 191 7.03 35.98 12.11
C ASN A 191 7.05 35.29 13.48
N VAL A 192 7.72 34.16 13.62
CA VAL A 192 7.87 33.42 14.87
C VAL A 192 9.18 33.81 15.55
N PHE A 193 9.07 34.26 16.77
CA PHE A 193 10.19 34.67 17.64
C PHE A 193 10.58 33.50 18.53
N THR A 194 11.36 32.58 17.98
CA THR A 194 11.75 31.35 18.65
C THR A 194 12.76 31.67 19.77
N GLN A 195 12.25 31.74 20.97
CA GLN A 195 13.04 32.12 22.16
C GLN A 195 12.94 31.14 23.31
N PHE A 196 12.08 30.11 23.19
CA PHE A 196 11.88 29.09 24.21
C PHE A 196 12.09 27.69 23.65
N GLU A 197 12.43 26.76 24.55
CA GLU A 197 12.37 25.30 24.33
C GLU A 197 11.24 24.73 25.17
N ASN A 198 10.32 24.01 24.56
CA ASN A 198 9.26 23.26 25.22
C ASN A 198 9.71 21.81 25.42
N ASP A 199 9.64 21.29 26.65
CA ASP A 199 9.98 19.91 26.99
C ASP A 199 8.89 18.87 26.57
N GLY A 200 7.79 19.34 25.96
CA GLY A 200 6.64 18.52 25.61
C GLY A 200 5.61 18.37 26.75
N HIS A 201 5.86 18.96 27.90
CA HIS A 201 4.96 18.97 29.06
C HIS A 201 4.52 20.40 29.43
N ASN A 202 4.61 21.33 28.49
CA ASN A 202 4.30 22.75 28.68
C ASN A 202 5.22 23.47 29.68
N HIS A 203 6.46 22.99 29.84
CA HIS A 203 7.50 23.75 30.55
C HIS A 203 8.42 24.41 29.53
N TYR A 204 8.54 25.72 29.62
CA TYR A 204 9.29 26.56 28.69
C TYR A 204 10.58 27.01 29.35
N THR A 205 11.73 26.77 28.72
CA THR A 205 13.05 27.31 29.11
C THR A 205 13.52 28.24 28.02
N GLU A 206 14.10 29.39 28.40
CA GLU A 206 14.68 30.31 27.41
C GLU A 206 15.83 29.63 26.67
N LEU A 207 15.86 29.80 25.35
CA LEU A 207 17.01 29.39 24.53
C LEU A 207 18.19 30.32 24.76
N GLU A 208 19.40 29.76 24.73
CA GLU A 208 20.65 30.51 24.84
C GLU A 208 20.78 31.55 23.71
N ASN A 209 20.37 31.15 22.49
CA ASN A 209 20.31 32.04 21.34
C ASN A 209 18.86 32.19 20.90
N LYS A 210 18.42 33.42 20.73
CA LYS A 210 17.10 33.73 20.15
C LYS A 210 17.17 33.60 18.63
N ASN A 211 16.16 32.96 18.05
CA ASN A 211 16.15 32.66 16.64
C ASN A 211 14.90 33.25 15.97
N ILE A 212 14.96 33.41 14.67
CA ILE A 212 13.80 33.78 13.84
C ILE A 212 13.42 32.60 12.94
N ASP A 213 12.13 32.27 12.98
CA ASP A 213 11.45 31.41 12.03
C ASP A 213 10.34 32.24 11.40
N THR A 214 10.26 32.26 10.07
CA THR A 214 9.15 32.93 9.40
C THR A 214 8.49 32.03 8.38
N GLY A 215 7.18 32.19 8.19
CA GLY A 215 6.40 31.47 7.23
C GLY A 215 5.44 32.38 6.47
N MET A 216 5.58 32.41 5.15
CA MET A 216 4.64 33.09 4.24
C MET A 216 4.18 32.10 3.18
N GLY A 217 2.89 31.81 3.13
CA GLY A 217 2.33 30.92 2.08
C GLY A 217 2.40 31.60 0.71
N LEU A 218 3.16 31.02 -0.22
CA LEU A 218 3.28 31.54 -1.58
C LEU A 218 1.92 31.66 -2.26
N GLU A 219 1.08 30.65 -2.12
CA GLU A 219 -0.26 30.63 -2.73
C GLU A 219 -1.16 31.74 -2.16
N ARG A 220 -1.11 31.97 -0.82
CA ARG A 220 -1.89 33.04 -0.18
C ARG A 220 -1.39 34.43 -0.63
N LEU A 221 -0.08 34.62 -0.69
CA LEU A 221 0.48 35.85 -1.23
C LEU A 221 0.06 36.05 -2.69
N ALA A 222 0.09 35.00 -3.52
CA ALA A 222 -0.32 35.06 -4.91
C ALA A 222 -1.80 35.43 -5.07
N VAL A 223 -2.70 34.93 -4.20
CA VAL A 223 -4.12 35.36 -4.18
C VAL A 223 -4.25 36.87 -3.99
N VAL A 224 -3.49 37.43 -3.06
CA VAL A 224 -3.52 38.86 -2.76
C VAL A 224 -2.94 39.66 -3.91
N VAL A 225 -1.79 39.26 -4.46
CA VAL A 225 -1.09 39.98 -5.54
C VAL A 225 -1.84 39.93 -6.85
N GLN A 226 -2.47 38.80 -7.17
CA GLN A 226 -3.26 38.61 -8.39
C GLN A 226 -4.72 39.10 -8.24
N GLU A 227 -5.12 39.51 -7.04
CA GLU A 227 -6.50 39.95 -6.70
C GLU A 227 -7.57 38.93 -7.10
N VAL A 228 -7.27 37.61 -6.92
CA VAL A 228 -8.18 36.52 -7.23
C VAL A 228 -8.98 36.04 -6.02
N ASP A 229 -10.06 35.28 -6.27
CA ASP A 229 -11.00 34.92 -5.21
C ASP A 229 -10.47 33.80 -4.28
N SER A 230 -9.65 32.89 -4.79
CA SER A 230 -9.12 31.76 -4.05
C SER A 230 -7.74 31.30 -4.53
N ILE A 231 -7.08 30.43 -3.77
CA ILE A 231 -5.82 29.80 -4.22
C ILE A 231 -6.00 28.99 -5.51
N PHE A 232 -7.21 28.51 -5.79
CA PHE A 232 -7.55 27.77 -7.01
C PHE A 232 -7.67 28.66 -8.25
N ASP A 233 -7.66 29.98 -8.08
CA ASP A 233 -7.70 30.97 -9.15
C ASP A 233 -6.33 31.58 -9.45
N VAL A 234 -5.30 31.28 -8.64
CA VAL A 234 -3.90 31.64 -8.91
C VAL A 234 -3.44 30.98 -10.22
N ASP A 235 -2.76 31.71 -11.06
CA ASP A 235 -2.43 31.36 -12.45
C ASP A 235 -1.90 29.92 -12.64
N SER A 236 -0.88 29.50 -11.89
CA SER A 236 -0.30 28.15 -11.97
C SER A 236 -1.28 27.05 -11.50
N ILE A 237 -2.10 27.33 -10.49
CA ILE A 237 -3.10 26.39 -9.96
C ILE A 237 -4.32 26.36 -10.85
N LYS A 238 -4.74 27.52 -11.36
CA LYS A 238 -5.83 27.65 -12.33
C LYS A 238 -5.60 26.80 -13.58
N ALA A 239 -4.36 26.73 -14.08
CA ALA A 239 -4.02 25.88 -15.22
C ALA A 239 -4.36 24.39 -14.97
N ILE A 240 -4.14 23.90 -13.75
CA ILE A 240 -4.49 22.53 -13.33
C ILE A 240 -6.01 22.38 -13.26
N ARG A 241 -6.69 23.32 -12.60
CA ARG A 241 -8.16 23.38 -12.48
C ARG A 241 -8.85 23.39 -13.85
N ASP A 242 -8.38 24.20 -14.75
CA ASP A 242 -8.97 24.36 -16.09
C ASP A 242 -8.81 23.08 -16.93
N GLU A 243 -7.71 22.33 -16.77
CA GLU A 243 -7.56 21.01 -17.42
C GLU A 243 -8.53 19.97 -16.83
N ILE A 244 -8.78 20.00 -15.53
CA ILE A 244 -9.81 19.14 -14.91
C ILE A 244 -11.19 19.44 -15.49
N CYS A 245 -11.55 20.72 -15.60
CA CYS A 245 -12.80 21.15 -16.22
C CYS A 245 -12.95 20.63 -17.65
N LYS A 246 -11.86 20.69 -18.43
CA LYS A 246 -11.83 20.20 -19.82
C LYS A 246 -11.99 18.68 -19.89
N VAL A 247 -11.31 17.92 -19.03
CA VAL A 247 -11.42 16.45 -18.97
C VAL A 247 -12.80 16.01 -18.55
N ALA A 248 -13.40 16.69 -17.56
CA ALA A 248 -14.73 16.39 -17.06
C ALA A 248 -15.87 16.95 -17.95
N GLY A 249 -15.57 17.88 -18.86
CA GLY A 249 -16.58 18.56 -19.68
C GLY A 249 -17.51 19.49 -18.88
N VAL A 250 -17.03 20.05 -17.75
CA VAL A 250 -17.77 20.94 -16.85
C VAL A 250 -17.20 22.36 -16.85
N THR A 251 -17.98 23.32 -16.35
CA THR A 251 -17.56 24.73 -16.22
C THR A 251 -17.47 25.08 -14.74
N TYR A 252 -16.30 25.59 -14.33
CA TYR A 252 -16.08 26.08 -12.98
C TYR A 252 -16.90 27.35 -12.70
N GLY A 253 -17.42 27.47 -11.46
CA GLY A 253 -18.24 28.63 -11.03
C GLY A 253 -19.73 28.52 -11.35
N THR A 254 -20.20 27.35 -11.76
CA THR A 254 -21.62 27.16 -12.11
C THR A 254 -22.42 26.41 -11.07
N ASP A 255 -21.79 25.54 -10.31
CA ASP A 255 -22.40 24.71 -9.27
C ASP A 255 -21.40 24.44 -8.14
N HIS A 256 -21.84 24.62 -6.90
CA HIS A 256 -20.99 24.54 -5.71
C HIS A 256 -20.35 23.15 -5.51
N GLU A 257 -21.13 22.07 -5.66
CA GLU A 257 -20.60 20.69 -5.46
C GLU A 257 -19.60 20.31 -6.55
N THR A 258 -19.87 20.71 -7.76
CA THR A 258 -18.96 20.59 -8.91
C THR A 258 -17.67 21.35 -8.65
N ASP A 259 -17.74 22.58 -8.17
CA ASP A 259 -16.57 23.40 -7.85
C ASP A 259 -15.74 22.82 -6.72
N VAL A 260 -16.38 22.31 -5.66
CA VAL A 260 -15.68 21.58 -4.56
C VAL A 260 -14.92 20.39 -5.12
N SER A 261 -15.56 19.59 -5.98
CA SER A 261 -14.91 18.40 -6.58
C SER A 261 -13.71 18.79 -7.43
N ILE A 262 -13.82 19.84 -8.25
CA ILE A 262 -12.72 20.36 -9.06
C ILE A 262 -11.56 20.83 -8.18
N ARG A 263 -11.83 21.57 -7.11
CA ARG A 263 -10.83 22.10 -6.18
C ARG A 263 -10.11 20.96 -5.44
N VAL A 264 -10.85 19.96 -4.97
CA VAL A 264 -10.28 18.78 -4.31
C VAL A 264 -9.32 18.04 -5.25
N ILE A 265 -9.72 17.80 -6.49
CA ILE A 265 -8.84 17.13 -7.46
C ILE A 265 -7.60 18.00 -7.72
N THR A 266 -7.77 19.31 -7.89
CA THR A 266 -6.67 20.26 -8.15
C THR A 266 -5.62 20.20 -7.04
N ASP A 267 -6.03 20.28 -5.79
CA ASP A 267 -5.15 20.22 -4.62
C ASP A 267 -4.47 18.87 -4.50
N HIS A 268 -5.26 17.79 -4.56
CA HIS A 268 -4.74 16.46 -4.28
C HIS A 268 -3.80 15.95 -5.37
N ILE A 269 -4.03 16.28 -6.64
CA ILE A 269 -3.10 15.87 -7.70
C ILE A 269 -1.79 16.64 -7.62
N ARG A 270 -1.82 17.91 -7.19
CA ARG A 270 -0.62 18.70 -6.90
C ARG A 270 0.17 18.04 -5.76
N SER A 271 -0.49 17.77 -4.64
CA SER A 271 0.09 17.10 -3.47
C SER A 271 0.73 15.75 -3.83
N THR A 272 -0.01 14.89 -4.52
CA THR A 272 0.44 13.53 -4.83
C THR A 272 1.58 13.50 -5.84
N THR A 273 1.60 14.44 -6.80
CA THR A 273 2.70 14.58 -7.76
C THR A 273 4.01 14.91 -7.05
N PHE A 274 4.01 15.86 -6.11
CA PHE A 274 5.19 16.20 -5.32
C PHE A 274 5.60 15.11 -4.33
N MET A 275 4.64 14.45 -3.66
CA MET A 275 4.94 13.33 -2.76
C MET A 275 5.60 12.17 -3.50
N LEU A 276 5.11 11.80 -4.68
CA LEU A 276 5.71 10.77 -5.52
C LEU A 276 7.12 11.17 -6.00
N SER A 277 7.30 12.43 -6.40
CA SER A 277 8.63 12.93 -6.78
C SER A 277 9.65 12.80 -5.65
N ASP A 278 9.22 12.94 -4.40
CA ASP A 278 10.08 12.76 -3.22
C ASP A 278 10.25 11.30 -2.78
N GLY A 279 9.75 10.33 -3.59
CA GLY A 279 9.95 8.90 -3.38
C GLY A 279 8.93 8.25 -2.44
N ILE A 280 7.86 8.96 -2.06
CA ILE A 280 6.79 8.37 -1.26
C ILE A 280 5.93 7.51 -2.19
N THR A 281 5.71 6.25 -1.82
CA THR A 281 4.86 5.32 -2.57
C THR A 281 3.59 4.96 -1.80
N PRO A 282 2.47 4.67 -2.49
CA PRO A 282 1.22 4.31 -1.82
C PRO A 282 1.38 3.06 -0.94
N SER A 283 0.98 3.14 0.33
CA SER A 283 1.01 2.03 1.28
C SER A 283 -0.20 2.04 2.22
N ASN A 284 -0.29 1.06 3.13
CA ASN A 284 -1.38 0.97 4.10
C ASN A 284 -1.11 1.74 5.40
N GLU A 285 0.11 2.21 5.61
CA GLU A 285 0.53 2.85 6.85
C GLU A 285 1.42 4.07 6.57
N GLY A 286 1.53 4.95 7.55
CA GLY A 286 2.42 6.08 7.53
C GLY A 286 2.19 7.05 6.37
N ARG A 287 3.26 7.62 5.84
CA ARG A 287 3.20 8.64 4.75
C ARG A 287 2.64 8.10 3.44
N GLY A 288 2.85 6.82 3.15
CA GLY A 288 2.27 6.18 1.97
C GLY A 288 0.76 6.02 2.05
N TYR A 289 0.20 5.88 3.26
CA TYR A 289 -1.25 5.92 3.47
C TYR A 289 -1.83 7.31 3.17
N VAL A 290 -1.16 8.38 3.59
CA VAL A 290 -1.55 9.76 3.25
C VAL A 290 -1.59 9.94 1.74
N LEU A 291 -0.54 9.54 1.04
CA LEU A 291 -0.48 9.59 -0.43
C LEU A 291 -1.64 8.81 -1.07
N ARG A 292 -1.87 7.58 -0.62
CA ARG A 292 -2.96 6.74 -1.13
C ARG A 292 -4.33 7.38 -0.90
N ARG A 293 -4.56 7.95 0.29
CA ARG A 293 -5.80 8.66 0.64
C ARG A 293 -6.07 9.81 -0.33
N LEU A 294 -5.07 10.63 -0.61
CA LEU A 294 -5.19 11.77 -1.53
C LEU A 294 -5.49 11.32 -2.97
N ILE A 295 -4.78 10.29 -3.48
CA ILE A 295 -5.03 9.75 -4.83
C ILE A 295 -6.47 9.23 -4.94
N ARG A 296 -6.93 8.44 -3.96
CA ARG A 296 -8.26 7.84 -3.97
C ARG A 296 -9.37 8.88 -3.82
N ARG A 297 -9.13 9.91 -3.00
CA ARG A 297 -10.09 11.03 -2.85
C ARG A 297 -10.21 11.81 -4.15
N ALA A 298 -9.09 12.11 -4.82
CA ALA A 298 -9.11 12.75 -6.14
C ALA A 298 -9.84 11.88 -7.20
N ALA A 299 -9.59 10.57 -7.22
CA ALA A 299 -10.27 9.65 -8.14
C ALA A 299 -11.78 9.57 -7.88
N ARG A 300 -12.23 9.57 -6.59
CA ARG A 300 -13.65 9.65 -6.24
C ARG A 300 -14.30 10.93 -6.77
N HIS A 301 -13.67 12.08 -6.53
CA HIS A 301 -14.21 13.35 -7.02
C HIS A 301 -14.25 13.41 -8.55
N GLY A 302 -13.33 12.72 -9.23
CA GLY A 302 -13.41 12.51 -10.68
C GLY A 302 -14.68 11.74 -11.09
N ARG A 303 -15.05 10.70 -10.34
CA ARG A 303 -16.31 9.97 -10.55
C ARG A 303 -17.54 10.84 -10.32
N LEU A 304 -17.52 11.70 -9.29
CA LEU A 304 -18.60 12.66 -9.03
C LEU A 304 -18.76 13.68 -10.18
N LEU A 305 -17.67 14.03 -10.85
CA LEU A 305 -17.68 14.87 -12.06
C LEU A 305 -18.06 14.10 -13.35
N GLY A 306 -18.31 12.78 -13.27
CA GLY A 306 -18.68 11.95 -14.41
C GLY A 306 -17.49 11.43 -15.24
N ILE A 307 -16.26 11.53 -14.75
CA ILE A 307 -15.07 10.98 -15.42
C ILE A 307 -15.04 9.45 -15.20
N ASP A 308 -15.14 8.68 -16.27
CA ASP A 308 -15.25 7.22 -16.26
C ASP A 308 -13.95 6.49 -16.66
N HIS A 309 -12.91 7.25 -17.00
CA HIS A 309 -11.59 6.76 -17.43
C HIS A 309 -10.48 7.21 -16.47
N LEU A 310 -9.26 6.70 -16.67
CA LEU A 310 -8.08 7.15 -15.93
C LEU A 310 -7.70 8.56 -16.39
N PHE A 311 -7.56 9.49 -15.46
CA PHE A 311 -7.33 10.90 -15.78
C PHE A 311 -6.26 11.57 -14.91
N LEU A 312 -5.97 11.04 -13.73
CA LEU A 312 -5.03 11.69 -12.80
C LEU A 312 -3.63 11.90 -13.40
N THR A 313 -3.19 10.96 -14.24
CA THR A 313 -1.90 11.09 -14.94
C THR A 313 -1.89 12.31 -15.89
N ASP A 314 -2.99 12.57 -16.59
CA ASP A 314 -3.05 13.68 -17.53
C ASP A 314 -3.06 15.03 -16.78
N ILE A 315 -3.73 15.10 -15.63
CA ILE A 315 -3.69 16.29 -14.79
C ILE A 315 -2.30 16.47 -14.16
N SER A 316 -1.65 15.39 -13.71
CA SER A 316 -0.28 15.45 -13.17
C SER A 316 0.75 16.00 -14.17
N LYS A 317 0.56 15.76 -15.48
CA LYS A 317 1.40 16.38 -16.54
C LYS A 317 1.31 17.90 -16.50
N VAL A 318 0.13 18.44 -16.18
CA VAL A 318 -0.05 19.89 -16.04
C VAL A 318 0.66 20.40 -14.80
N VAL A 319 0.54 19.67 -13.66
CA VAL A 319 1.29 20.03 -12.44
C VAL A 319 2.80 20.11 -12.72
N ILE A 320 3.35 19.10 -13.40
CA ILE A 320 4.78 19.08 -13.76
C ILE A 320 5.12 20.27 -14.67
N ARG A 321 4.32 20.53 -15.68
CA ARG A 321 4.55 21.66 -16.60
C ARG A 321 4.61 22.99 -15.87
N GLU A 322 3.69 23.25 -14.95
CA GLU A 322 3.60 24.51 -14.20
C GLU A 322 4.67 24.64 -13.11
N SER A 323 5.26 23.53 -12.65
CA SER A 323 6.16 23.53 -11.49
C SER A 323 7.62 23.18 -11.81
N LYS A 324 7.94 22.67 -13.00
CA LYS A 324 9.28 22.14 -13.34
C LYS A 324 10.41 23.17 -13.30
N ASP A 325 10.11 24.44 -13.51
CA ASP A 325 11.12 25.50 -13.48
C ASP A 325 11.68 25.71 -12.06
N GLY A 326 10.82 25.52 -11.04
CA GLY A 326 11.22 25.53 -9.63
C GLY A 326 11.69 24.16 -9.11
N TYR A 327 11.17 23.10 -9.71
CA TYR A 327 11.36 21.70 -9.27
C TYR A 327 11.65 20.78 -10.46
N PRO A 328 12.85 20.85 -11.06
CA PRO A 328 13.20 20.08 -12.26
C PRO A 328 13.13 18.56 -12.04
N GLU A 329 13.27 18.10 -10.80
CA GLU A 329 13.11 16.69 -10.43
C GLU A 329 11.72 16.11 -10.77
N LEU A 330 10.69 16.93 -10.90
CA LEU A 330 9.37 16.48 -11.33
C LEU A 330 9.39 15.96 -12.78
N GLU A 331 10.12 16.62 -13.66
CA GLU A 331 10.27 16.18 -15.06
C GLU A 331 11.17 14.95 -15.16
N GLU A 332 12.26 14.91 -14.38
CA GLU A 332 13.17 13.76 -14.32
C GLU A 332 12.48 12.48 -13.84
N LYS A 333 11.52 12.59 -12.92
CA LYS A 333 10.78 11.47 -12.32
C LYS A 333 9.37 11.30 -12.89
N ALA A 334 9.04 11.94 -14.00
CA ALA A 334 7.68 11.96 -14.55
C ALA A 334 7.12 10.56 -14.80
N GLU A 335 7.91 9.65 -15.37
CA GLU A 335 7.50 8.27 -15.63
C GLU A 335 7.17 7.50 -14.35
N PHE A 336 7.99 7.66 -13.32
CA PHE A 336 7.75 7.09 -12.00
C PHE A 336 6.43 7.60 -11.39
N ILE A 337 6.20 8.91 -11.46
CA ILE A 337 4.97 9.57 -10.97
C ILE A 337 3.74 9.01 -11.70
N PHE A 338 3.78 8.97 -13.02
CA PHE A 338 2.65 8.54 -13.85
C PHE A 338 2.31 7.07 -13.63
N ASN A 339 3.30 6.21 -13.50
CA ASN A 339 3.09 4.79 -13.26
C ASN A 339 2.38 4.54 -11.92
N HIS A 340 2.80 5.21 -10.84
CA HIS A 340 2.18 5.07 -9.54
C HIS A 340 0.76 5.65 -9.49
N LEU A 341 0.53 6.83 -10.06
CA LEU A 341 -0.80 7.43 -10.15
C LEU A 341 -1.76 6.53 -10.93
N SER A 342 -1.37 6.14 -12.15
CA SER A 342 -2.20 5.30 -13.01
C SER A 342 -2.55 3.96 -12.36
N GLN A 343 -1.59 3.35 -11.67
CA GLN A 343 -1.80 2.06 -11.03
C GLN A 343 -2.72 2.16 -9.81
N GLU A 344 -2.52 3.13 -8.92
CA GLU A 344 -3.38 3.30 -7.74
C GLU A 344 -4.79 3.72 -8.15
N GLU A 345 -4.94 4.61 -9.15
CA GLU A 345 -6.22 4.98 -9.73
C GLU A 345 -6.93 3.77 -10.35
N LYS A 346 -6.23 2.96 -11.15
CA LYS A 346 -6.76 1.73 -11.76
C LYS A 346 -7.19 0.69 -10.72
N GLN A 347 -6.37 0.53 -9.68
CA GLN A 347 -6.68 -0.38 -8.57
C GLN A 347 -7.93 0.10 -7.82
N PHE A 348 -8.02 1.39 -7.53
CA PHE A 348 -9.14 1.98 -6.82
C PHE A 348 -10.43 1.92 -7.65
N ASN A 349 -10.37 2.22 -8.95
CA ASN A 349 -11.52 2.15 -9.85
C ASN A 349 -12.13 0.74 -9.97
N LYS A 350 -11.35 -0.32 -9.69
CA LYS A 350 -11.90 -1.68 -9.63
C LYS A 350 -12.73 -1.94 -8.37
N THR A 351 -12.43 -1.25 -7.28
CA THR A 351 -13.03 -1.51 -5.96
C THR A 351 -14.07 -0.47 -5.57
N ILE A 352 -14.00 0.74 -6.13
CA ILE A 352 -14.88 1.85 -5.73
C ILE A 352 -16.36 1.57 -6.03
N ASP A 353 -16.70 1.07 -7.22
CA ASP A 353 -18.09 0.79 -7.62
C ASP A 353 -18.71 -0.27 -6.71
N GLN A 354 -17.93 -1.30 -6.37
CA GLN A 354 -18.36 -2.34 -5.44
C GLN A 354 -18.50 -1.81 -4.01
N GLY A 355 -17.53 -1.02 -3.54
CA GLY A 355 -17.55 -0.39 -2.21
C GLY A 355 -18.74 0.55 -2.05
N LEU A 356 -19.02 1.40 -3.03
CA LEU A 356 -20.16 2.31 -3.04
C LEU A 356 -21.50 1.56 -3.05
N SER A 357 -21.61 0.46 -3.81
CA SER A 357 -22.81 -0.38 -3.82
C SER A 357 -23.08 -1.01 -2.46
N ILE A 358 -22.03 -1.55 -1.82
CA ILE A 358 -22.13 -2.16 -0.49
C ILE A 358 -22.50 -1.10 0.57
N LEU A 359 -21.87 0.06 0.50
CA LEU A 359 -22.16 1.17 1.41
C LEU A 359 -23.62 1.64 1.27
N ALA A 360 -24.13 1.73 0.04
CA ALA A 360 -25.53 2.06 -0.21
C ALA A 360 -26.51 1.02 0.38
N ASP A 361 -26.18 -0.27 0.30
CA ASP A 361 -26.95 -1.34 0.94
C ASP A 361 -26.91 -1.21 2.48
N MET A 362 -25.76 -0.86 3.06
CA MET A 362 -25.61 -0.61 4.50
C MET A 362 -26.42 0.63 4.94
N GLU A 363 -26.37 1.72 4.18
CA GLU A 363 -27.19 2.92 4.42
C GLU A 363 -28.68 2.60 4.44
N LYS A 364 -29.13 1.79 3.47
CA LYS A 364 -30.53 1.35 3.43
C LYS A 364 -30.91 0.54 4.66
N ALA A 365 -30.04 -0.39 5.07
CA ALA A 365 -30.25 -1.19 6.27
C ALA A 365 -30.25 -0.34 7.56
N MET A 366 -29.40 0.70 7.63
CA MET A 366 -29.40 1.66 8.75
C MET A 366 -30.70 2.46 8.79
N ASN A 367 -31.17 2.97 7.65
CA ASN A 367 -32.43 3.69 7.57
C ASN A 367 -33.62 2.82 7.98
N GLU A 368 -33.66 1.55 7.57
CA GLU A 368 -34.71 0.58 7.96
C GLU A 368 -34.70 0.29 9.48
N LYS A 369 -33.53 0.31 10.12
CA LYS A 369 -33.36 0.14 11.56
C LYS A 369 -33.51 1.45 12.36
N GLY A 370 -33.59 2.58 11.70
CA GLY A 370 -33.59 3.92 12.34
C GLY A 370 -32.25 4.29 12.98
N SER A 371 -31.15 3.64 12.59
CA SER A 371 -29.80 3.97 13.04
C SER A 371 -29.20 5.10 12.22
N LYS A 372 -28.45 6.00 12.89
CA LYS A 372 -27.67 7.06 12.25
C LYS A 372 -26.18 6.77 12.25
N GLU A 373 -25.76 5.63 12.80
CA GLU A 373 -24.38 5.25 12.95
C GLU A 373 -24.10 3.90 12.29
N LEU A 374 -23.05 3.85 11.44
CA LEU A 374 -22.53 2.61 10.86
C LEU A 374 -21.66 1.89 11.92
N ALA A 375 -21.95 0.60 12.15
CA ALA A 375 -21.18 -0.19 13.09
C ALA A 375 -19.72 -0.32 12.66
N GLY A 376 -18.79 -0.29 13.63
CA GLY A 376 -17.35 -0.40 13.38
C GLY A 376 -16.94 -1.69 12.64
N ALA A 377 -17.60 -2.81 12.93
CA ALA A 377 -17.38 -4.08 12.23
C ALA A 377 -17.76 -4.03 10.74
N ASP A 378 -18.84 -3.32 10.38
CA ASP A 378 -19.26 -3.13 8.99
C ASP A 378 -18.29 -2.19 8.25
N ALA A 379 -17.85 -1.12 8.89
CA ALA A 379 -16.82 -0.23 8.37
C ALA A 379 -15.47 -0.97 8.20
N PHE A 380 -15.09 -1.83 9.16
CA PHE A 380 -13.90 -2.67 9.05
C PHE A 380 -13.99 -3.67 7.89
N LYS A 381 -15.15 -4.27 7.68
CA LYS A 381 -15.38 -5.17 6.55
C LYS A 381 -15.22 -4.46 5.19
N LEU A 382 -15.71 -3.22 5.08
CA LEU A 382 -15.47 -2.39 3.89
C LEU A 382 -13.98 -2.15 3.67
N TYR A 383 -13.25 -1.86 4.72
CA TYR A 383 -11.81 -1.59 4.69
C TYR A 383 -10.99 -2.84 4.36
N ASP A 384 -11.15 -3.91 5.14
CA ASP A 384 -10.31 -5.11 5.07
C ASP A 384 -10.62 -5.99 3.86
N THR A 385 -11.90 -6.25 3.60
CA THR A 385 -12.33 -7.19 2.55
C THR A 385 -12.40 -6.52 1.18
N TYR A 386 -12.87 -5.28 1.13
CA TYR A 386 -13.13 -4.58 -0.13
C TYR A 386 -12.12 -3.47 -0.44
N GLY A 387 -11.18 -3.21 0.47
CA GLY A 387 -10.16 -2.18 0.29
C GLY A 387 -10.71 -0.74 0.22
N PHE A 388 -11.90 -0.51 0.79
CA PHE A 388 -12.57 0.78 0.79
C PHE A 388 -12.15 1.56 2.05
N PRO A 389 -11.42 2.70 1.91
CA PRO A 389 -10.83 3.39 3.04
C PRO A 389 -11.87 3.87 4.07
N LEU A 390 -11.53 3.79 5.36
CA LEU A 390 -12.39 4.26 6.44
C LEU A 390 -12.74 5.75 6.28
N ASP A 391 -11.74 6.58 6.00
CA ASP A 391 -11.94 8.02 5.84
C ASP A 391 -12.93 8.35 4.72
N LEU A 392 -12.86 7.59 3.63
CA LEU A 392 -13.80 7.73 2.52
C LEU A 392 -15.23 7.28 2.92
N THR A 393 -15.32 6.22 3.73
CA THR A 393 -16.58 5.76 4.29
C THR A 393 -17.20 6.84 5.19
N ILE A 394 -16.38 7.45 6.04
CA ILE A 394 -16.80 8.54 6.94
C ILE A 394 -17.30 9.74 6.11
N GLU A 395 -16.50 10.21 5.15
CA GLU A 395 -16.83 11.37 4.31
C GLU A 395 -18.18 11.18 3.59
N ILE A 396 -18.39 10.01 2.97
CA ILE A 396 -19.64 9.72 2.24
C ILE A 396 -20.85 9.66 3.18
N LEU A 397 -20.68 9.10 4.37
CA LEU A 397 -21.76 8.98 5.34
C LEU A 397 -22.08 10.33 6.00
N GLU A 398 -21.07 11.14 6.33
CA GLU A 398 -21.27 12.48 6.89
C GLU A 398 -21.99 13.41 5.91
N GLU A 399 -21.69 13.36 4.60
CA GLU A 399 -22.41 14.07 3.54
C GLU A 399 -23.93 13.75 3.56
N LYS A 400 -24.31 12.56 4.02
CA LYS A 400 -25.69 12.09 4.11
C LYS A 400 -26.30 12.17 5.53
N GLY A 401 -25.56 12.73 6.49
CA GLY A 401 -26.00 12.91 7.87
C GLY A 401 -25.95 11.64 8.72
N PHE A 402 -25.04 10.71 8.40
CA PHE A 402 -24.70 9.52 9.19
C PHE A 402 -23.34 9.67 9.85
N THR A 403 -23.06 8.84 10.86
CA THR A 403 -21.77 8.73 11.55
C THR A 403 -21.21 7.30 11.44
N VAL A 404 -19.95 7.11 11.86
CA VAL A 404 -19.28 5.80 11.89
C VAL A 404 -18.73 5.56 13.29
N ASP A 405 -18.95 4.37 13.82
CA ASP A 405 -18.35 3.87 15.07
C ASP A 405 -16.84 3.62 14.87
N LYS A 406 -16.04 4.68 15.11
CA LYS A 406 -14.57 4.64 14.96
C LYS A 406 -13.92 3.75 16.01
N GLU A 407 -14.44 3.72 17.24
CA GLU A 407 -13.89 2.88 18.32
C GLU A 407 -14.10 1.39 18.02
N GLY A 408 -15.26 1.01 17.50
CA GLY A 408 -15.54 -0.35 17.05
C GLY A 408 -14.64 -0.76 15.90
N PHE A 409 -14.39 0.14 14.94
CA PHE A 409 -13.43 -0.11 13.85
C PHE A 409 -12.00 -0.35 14.36
N GLU A 410 -11.52 0.46 15.31
CA GLU A 410 -10.19 0.32 15.89
C GLU A 410 -10.02 -1.01 16.64
N LYS A 411 -11.07 -1.47 17.34
CA LYS A 411 -11.07 -2.79 17.99
C LYS A 411 -10.89 -3.93 16.98
N GLU A 412 -11.62 -3.91 15.87
CA GLU A 412 -11.49 -4.91 14.81
C GLU A 412 -10.09 -4.86 14.17
N MET A 413 -9.54 -3.67 13.94
CA MET A 413 -8.17 -3.48 13.48
C MET A 413 -7.13 -4.06 14.44
N GLN A 414 -7.34 -3.88 15.74
CA GLN A 414 -6.45 -4.43 16.76
C GLN A 414 -6.50 -5.97 16.76
N VAL A 415 -7.68 -6.56 16.68
CA VAL A 415 -7.86 -8.01 16.57
C VAL A 415 -7.14 -8.58 15.33
N GLN A 416 -7.25 -7.90 14.19
CA GLN A 416 -6.55 -8.30 12.98
C GLN A 416 -5.03 -8.23 13.16
N ARG A 417 -4.50 -7.14 13.76
CA ARG A 417 -3.07 -6.99 14.05
C ARG A 417 -2.55 -8.07 14.98
N GLU A 418 -3.31 -8.42 16.02
CA GLU A 418 -2.96 -9.49 16.96
C GLU A 418 -3.00 -10.87 16.29
N THR A 419 -3.99 -11.13 15.44
CA THR A 419 -4.09 -12.35 14.64
C THR A 419 -2.91 -12.47 13.67
N ALA A 420 -2.56 -11.38 12.99
CA ALA A 420 -1.40 -11.33 12.10
C ALA A 420 -0.08 -11.50 12.85
N ARG A 421 0.05 -10.94 14.07
CA ARG A 421 1.20 -11.16 14.95
C ARG A 421 1.26 -12.61 15.46
N ALA A 422 0.14 -13.20 15.82
CA ALA A 422 0.06 -14.59 16.26
C ALA A 422 0.40 -15.57 15.13
N ALA A 423 0.02 -15.28 13.90
CA ALA A 423 0.38 -16.05 12.71
C ALA A 423 1.88 -15.93 12.36
N ARG A 424 2.55 -14.86 12.77
CA ARG A 424 3.99 -14.65 12.61
C ARG A 424 4.85 -15.34 13.68
N LYS A 425 4.32 -16.26 14.46
CA LYS A 425 5.00 -16.94 15.59
C LYS A 425 6.20 -17.83 15.23
N THR A 426 6.87 -17.63 14.11
CA THR A 426 8.08 -18.37 13.74
C THR A 426 9.32 -17.51 13.49
N THR A 427 9.29 -16.21 13.76
CA THR A 427 10.53 -15.41 13.76
C THR A 427 10.46 -14.37 14.87
N ASN A 428 10.97 -14.73 16.05
CA ASN A 428 11.32 -13.75 17.08
C ASN A 428 12.50 -12.90 16.60
N TYR A 429 12.21 -11.88 15.82
CA TYR A 429 13.10 -10.75 15.61
C TYR A 429 12.72 -9.71 16.68
N MET A 430 13.57 -9.52 17.69
CA MET A 430 13.44 -8.66 18.87
C MET A 430 12.56 -9.18 20.01
N GLY A 431 13.22 -9.67 21.03
CA GLY A 431 12.77 -9.63 22.40
C GLY A 431 12.09 -10.87 22.89
N ALA A 432 12.87 -11.86 23.25
CA ALA A 432 12.68 -12.48 24.53
C ALA A 432 12.86 -11.37 25.60
N ASP A 433 12.26 -11.52 26.75
CA ASP A 433 12.30 -10.55 27.83
C ASP A 433 13.68 -9.89 27.96
N ALA A 434 13.77 -8.64 27.52
CA ALA A 434 15.00 -7.84 27.52
C ALA A 434 15.62 -7.69 28.93
N THR A 435 14.85 -7.96 29.94
CA THR A 435 15.16 -7.75 31.35
C THR A 435 16.34 -8.59 31.88
N VAL A 436 16.54 -9.81 31.37
CA VAL A 436 17.69 -10.65 31.85
C VAL A 436 19.01 -10.12 31.28
N TYR A 437 19.01 -9.75 29.99
CA TYR A 437 20.21 -9.24 29.35
C TYR A 437 20.59 -7.82 29.77
N GLU A 438 19.62 -7.04 30.27
CA GLU A 438 19.84 -5.71 30.87
C GLU A 438 20.60 -5.78 32.20
N GLN A 439 20.58 -6.95 32.86
CA GLN A 439 21.35 -7.19 34.10
C GLN A 439 22.85 -7.46 33.87
N LEU A 440 23.24 -7.68 32.60
CA LEU A 440 24.64 -7.89 32.24
C LEU A 440 25.41 -6.56 32.33
N ASP A 441 26.66 -6.64 32.83
CA ASP A 441 27.51 -5.45 32.96
C ASP A 441 27.57 -4.68 31.63
N PRO A 442 27.22 -3.39 31.64
CA PRO A 442 27.27 -2.55 30.43
C PRO A 442 28.69 -2.39 29.85
N ALA A 443 29.73 -2.58 30.65
CA ALA A 443 31.12 -2.47 30.21
C ALA A 443 31.62 -3.68 29.43
N MET A 444 30.88 -4.82 29.47
CA MET A 444 31.21 -6.01 28.68
C MET A 444 31.00 -5.73 27.19
N THR A 445 31.97 -6.20 26.39
CA THR A 445 31.90 -6.18 24.92
C THR A 445 32.38 -7.52 24.37
N THR A 446 31.91 -7.90 23.18
CA THR A 446 32.38 -9.09 22.49
C THR A 446 33.12 -8.67 21.21
N LYS A 447 34.36 -9.08 21.02
CA LYS A 447 35.08 -8.87 19.77
C LYS A 447 34.67 -9.92 18.74
N PHE A 448 34.09 -9.47 17.62
CA PHE A 448 33.77 -10.36 16.50
C PHE A 448 34.95 -10.54 15.57
N VAL A 449 35.39 -11.79 15.36
CA VAL A 449 36.50 -12.16 14.45
C VAL A 449 36.03 -13.00 13.26
N GLY A 450 34.75 -13.33 13.20
CA GLY A 450 34.18 -14.29 12.26
C GLY A 450 34.08 -13.84 10.79
N TYR A 451 34.67 -12.71 10.39
CA TYR A 451 34.80 -12.39 8.97
C TYR A 451 35.90 -13.24 8.31
N ASP A 452 36.95 -13.54 9.06
CA ASP A 452 38.15 -14.23 8.56
C ASP A 452 38.34 -15.61 9.22
N GLU A 453 37.79 -15.82 10.42
CA GLU A 453 38.01 -17.03 11.23
C GLU A 453 36.68 -17.76 11.47
N PHE A 454 36.68 -19.09 11.33
CA PHE A 454 35.52 -19.95 11.69
C PHE A 454 35.65 -20.54 13.10
N THR A 455 36.84 -20.39 13.71
CA THR A 455 37.10 -20.89 15.06
C THR A 455 37.94 -19.85 15.80
N CYS A 456 37.60 -19.58 17.05
CA CYS A 456 38.42 -18.74 17.93
C CYS A 456 38.34 -19.24 19.38
N GLU A 457 39.36 -18.91 20.17
CA GLU A 457 39.30 -19.08 21.61
C GLU A 457 38.75 -17.82 22.26
N GLY A 458 37.88 -17.96 23.28
CA GLY A 458 37.32 -16.85 24.03
C GLY A 458 37.08 -17.25 25.48
N GLU A 459 37.03 -16.27 26.38
CA GLU A 459 36.66 -16.44 27.78
C GLU A 459 35.19 -16.16 27.99
N ILE A 460 34.48 -17.07 28.64
CA ILE A 460 33.06 -16.90 28.96
C ILE A 460 32.90 -15.80 30.02
N THR A 461 32.34 -14.68 29.64
CA THR A 461 32.21 -13.51 30.53
C THR A 461 30.88 -13.48 31.27
N ALA A 462 29.82 -14.05 30.70
CA ALA A 462 28.51 -14.17 31.34
C ALA A 462 27.71 -15.31 30.76
N MET A 463 26.80 -15.84 31.55
CA MET A 463 25.81 -16.82 31.11
C MET A 463 24.43 -16.50 31.68
N THR A 464 23.37 -16.82 30.92
CA THR A 464 21.98 -16.65 31.38
C THR A 464 21.15 -17.89 31.07
N THR A 465 20.12 -18.11 31.87
CA THR A 465 18.94 -18.88 31.45
C THR A 465 17.92 -17.95 30.78
N GLU A 466 16.71 -18.42 30.53
CA GLU A 466 15.65 -17.54 29.99
C GLU A 466 15.23 -16.44 31.00
N THR A 467 15.46 -16.65 32.29
CA THR A 467 14.91 -15.80 33.36
C THR A 467 15.94 -15.18 34.30
N GLU A 468 17.18 -15.66 34.32
CA GLU A 468 18.20 -15.18 35.28
C GLU A 468 19.63 -15.29 34.76
N VAL A 469 20.50 -14.44 35.29
CA VAL A 469 21.97 -14.52 35.07
C VAL A 469 22.52 -15.59 35.97
N VAL A 470 23.28 -16.53 35.41
CA VAL A 470 23.83 -17.69 36.13
C VAL A 470 25.36 -17.75 36.01
N SER A 471 26.01 -18.37 37.00
CA SER A 471 27.47 -18.62 36.96
C SER A 471 27.84 -19.98 36.34
N THR A 472 26.84 -20.87 36.17
CA THR A 472 27.05 -22.26 35.72
C THR A 472 25.87 -22.75 34.88
N LEU A 473 26.17 -23.46 33.79
CA LEU A 473 25.17 -24.23 32.99
C LEU A 473 25.61 -25.69 32.94
N ASN A 474 24.68 -26.58 33.22
CA ASN A 474 24.95 -28.02 33.27
C ASN A 474 24.31 -28.74 32.08
N LYS A 475 24.72 -29.99 31.85
CA LYS A 475 24.16 -30.86 30.82
C LYS A 475 22.65 -30.82 30.77
N GLY A 476 22.08 -30.49 29.60
CA GLY A 476 20.64 -30.38 29.35
C GLY A 476 20.07 -28.98 29.60
N ASP A 477 20.80 -28.08 30.22
CA ASP A 477 20.35 -26.71 30.44
C ASP A 477 20.34 -25.94 29.13
N LYS A 478 19.26 -25.16 28.91
CA LYS A 478 19.18 -24.15 27.88
C LYS A 478 19.63 -22.81 28.44
N GLY A 479 20.35 -22.04 27.61
CA GLY A 479 20.83 -20.76 28.08
C GLY A 479 21.53 -19.96 26.96
N THR A 480 22.10 -18.84 27.37
CA THR A 480 22.89 -17.96 26.51
C THR A 480 24.29 -17.81 27.08
N ILE A 481 25.31 -18.05 26.27
CA ILE A 481 26.72 -17.83 26.62
C ILE A 481 27.18 -16.52 25.98
N VAL A 482 27.80 -15.62 26.78
CA VAL A 482 28.47 -14.40 26.32
C VAL A 482 29.96 -14.53 26.57
N ALA A 483 30.78 -14.17 25.58
CA ALA A 483 32.24 -14.23 25.68
C ALA A 483 32.88 -12.91 25.25
N ASP A 484 34.15 -12.73 25.60
CA ASP A 484 34.98 -11.60 25.21
C ASP A 484 35.29 -11.57 23.71
N GLN A 485 35.29 -12.75 23.05
CA GLN A 485 35.56 -12.90 21.62
C GLN A 485 34.69 -14.01 21.02
N THR A 486 34.27 -13.84 19.74
CA THR A 486 33.51 -14.87 19.01
C THR A 486 33.78 -14.85 17.51
N ALA A 487 33.72 -16.05 16.90
CA ALA A 487 33.68 -16.23 15.45
C ALA A 487 32.24 -16.29 14.89
N PHE A 488 31.24 -16.36 15.77
CA PHE A 488 29.81 -16.48 15.36
C PHE A 488 29.23 -15.15 14.94
N TYR A 489 28.63 -15.10 13.74
CA TYR A 489 27.85 -13.98 13.27
C TYR A 489 26.48 -13.99 13.94
N ALA A 490 26.07 -12.86 14.48
CA ALA A 490 24.73 -12.68 15.03
C ALA A 490 23.76 -12.18 13.97
N THR A 491 22.50 -12.59 14.05
CA THR A 491 21.44 -12.15 13.13
C THR A 491 21.45 -10.63 12.98
N SER A 492 21.71 -10.17 11.78
CA SER A 492 21.80 -8.75 11.45
C SER A 492 21.78 -8.54 9.92
N GLY A 493 21.27 -7.38 9.46
CA GLY A 493 21.33 -6.98 8.05
C GLY A 493 20.66 -8.01 7.10
N GLY A 494 19.63 -8.70 7.56
CA GLY A 494 18.94 -9.74 6.79
C GLY A 494 19.67 -11.08 6.71
N GLN A 495 20.84 -11.24 7.30
CA GLN A 495 21.51 -12.54 7.40
C GLN A 495 21.18 -13.24 8.72
N GLU A 496 20.78 -14.50 8.65
CA GLU A 496 20.54 -15.38 9.80
C GLU A 496 21.86 -15.67 10.55
N ALA A 497 21.76 -15.87 11.86
CA ALA A 497 22.89 -16.19 12.73
C ALA A 497 23.56 -17.51 12.36
N ASP A 498 24.81 -17.63 12.77
CA ASP A 498 25.53 -18.90 12.67
C ASP A 498 25.06 -19.92 13.67
N LYS A 499 25.21 -21.17 13.29
CA LYS A 499 25.11 -22.34 14.13
C LYS A 499 26.47 -22.98 14.33
N GLY A 500 26.63 -23.71 15.40
CA GLY A 500 27.91 -24.38 15.66
C GLY A 500 28.02 -24.91 17.07
N VAL A 501 29.26 -25.01 17.56
CA VAL A 501 29.52 -25.57 18.89
C VAL A 501 30.51 -24.73 19.69
N ILE A 502 30.32 -24.67 21.00
CA ILE A 502 31.27 -24.11 21.94
C ILE A 502 31.80 -25.26 22.80
N ILE A 503 33.13 -25.41 22.90
CA ILE A 503 33.78 -26.49 23.63
C ILE A 503 34.69 -25.91 24.73
N SER A 504 34.54 -26.37 25.96
CA SER A 504 35.45 -26.09 27.08
C SER A 504 35.82 -27.36 27.81
N GLY A 505 37.05 -27.82 27.66
CA GLY A 505 37.49 -29.14 28.17
C GLY A 505 36.61 -30.28 27.61
N ASP A 506 35.93 -30.99 28.50
CA ASP A 506 35.01 -32.07 28.13
C ASP A 506 33.54 -31.59 27.95
N ALA A 507 33.28 -30.28 28.13
CA ALA A 507 31.94 -29.72 28.01
C ALA A 507 31.70 -29.22 26.57
N SER A 508 30.47 -29.46 26.08
CA SER A 508 30.04 -29.01 24.75
C SER A 508 28.68 -28.33 24.83
N PHE A 509 28.54 -27.22 24.13
CA PHE A 509 27.31 -26.45 24.01
C PHE A 509 26.97 -26.30 22.51
N GLU A 510 25.74 -26.67 22.15
CA GLU A 510 25.24 -26.49 20.77
C GLU A 510 24.59 -25.13 20.64
N VAL A 511 25.13 -24.33 19.70
CA VAL A 511 24.63 -22.99 19.39
C VAL A 511 23.56 -23.09 18.30
N GLU A 512 22.34 -22.71 18.66
CA GLU A 512 21.18 -22.72 17.78
C GLU A 512 20.91 -21.36 17.14
N ASP A 513 21.21 -20.26 17.86
CA ASP A 513 21.07 -18.88 17.42
C ASP A 513 22.12 -17.98 18.08
N VAL A 514 22.39 -16.81 17.46
CA VAL A 514 23.27 -15.78 18.01
C VAL A 514 22.61 -14.43 17.87
N ILE A 515 22.47 -13.74 18.99
CA ILE A 515 21.80 -12.44 19.07
C ILE A 515 22.77 -11.30 19.46
N LYS A 516 22.53 -10.11 18.89
CA LYS A 516 23.23 -8.91 19.33
C LYS A 516 22.54 -8.34 20.56
N LEU A 517 23.29 -8.16 21.64
CA LEU A 517 22.87 -7.54 22.87
C LEU A 517 23.36 -6.09 22.96
N SER A 518 22.74 -5.29 23.81
CA SER A 518 23.14 -3.90 24.05
C SER A 518 24.60 -3.81 24.52
N GLY A 519 25.30 -2.75 24.12
CA GLY A 519 26.73 -2.56 24.46
C GLY A 519 27.69 -3.43 23.64
N GLY A 520 27.27 -3.95 22.47
CA GLY A 520 28.16 -4.69 21.56
C GLY A 520 28.48 -6.11 21.99
N LYS A 521 27.66 -6.71 22.87
CA LYS A 521 27.76 -8.10 23.28
C LYS A 521 27.11 -9.04 22.27
N PHE A 522 27.62 -10.30 22.19
CA PHE A 522 27.04 -11.38 21.40
C PHE A 522 26.59 -12.49 22.34
N GLY A 523 25.29 -12.81 22.30
CA GLY A 523 24.68 -13.90 23.09
C GLY A 523 24.52 -15.14 22.23
N HIS A 524 25.23 -16.22 22.56
CA HIS A 524 25.13 -17.53 21.91
C HIS A 524 24.02 -18.31 22.57
N VAL A 525 22.87 -18.45 21.92
CA VAL A 525 21.68 -19.12 22.43
C VAL A 525 21.72 -20.60 22.03
N GLY A 526 21.47 -21.51 22.99
CA GLY A 526 21.50 -22.94 22.73
C GLY A 526 21.34 -23.76 24.00
N HIS A 527 21.95 -24.95 24.01
CA HIS A 527 21.89 -25.86 25.15
C HIS A 527 23.19 -26.63 25.37
N VAL A 528 23.43 -27.03 26.64
CA VAL A 528 24.58 -27.83 26.99
C VAL A 528 24.31 -29.31 26.63
N VAL A 529 25.11 -29.82 25.68
CA VAL A 529 25.01 -31.23 25.25
C VAL A 529 25.73 -32.15 26.19
N GLU A 530 26.91 -31.74 26.69
CA GLU A 530 27.72 -32.52 27.60
C GLU A 530 28.56 -31.61 28.54
N GLY A 531 28.79 -32.11 29.76
CA GLY A 531 29.62 -31.42 30.74
C GLY A 531 28.95 -30.23 31.44
N THR A 532 29.78 -29.30 31.93
CA THR A 532 29.36 -28.11 32.68
C THR A 532 30.20 -26.93 32.24
N PHE A 533 29.59 -25.81 32.02
CA PHE A 533 30.21 -24.50 31.70
C PHE A 533 30.17 -23.59 32.92
N ASN A 534 31.22 -22.84 33.16
CA ASN A 534 31.28 -21.83 34.22
C ASN A 534 31.74 -20.47 33.62
N VAL A 535 31.31 -19.38 34.23
CA VAL A 535 31.85 -18.05 33.93
C VAL A 535 33.34 -18.05 34.25
N GLY A 536 34.14 -17.54 33.35
CA GLY A 536 35.62 -17.54 33.39
C GLY A 536 36.27 -18.72 32.70
N ASP A 537 35.49 -19.71 32.21
CA ASP A 537 36.04 -20.81 31.42
C ASP A 537 36.55 -20.31 30.06
N LYS A 538 37.70 -20.85 29.63
CA LYS A 538 38.18 -20.68 28.25
C LYS A 538 37.54 -21.71 27.38
N ALA A 539 36.94 -21.24 26.31
CA ALA A 539 36.23 -22.10 25.38
C ALA A 539 36.61 -21.83 23.91
N VAL A 540 36.46 -22.84 23.09
CA VAL A 540 36.68 -22.77 21.65
C VAL A 540 35.30 -22.63 20.99
N PHE A 541 35.12 -21.53 20.25
CA PHE A 541 33.92 -21.19 19.52
C PHE A 541 34.08 -21.60 18.06
N THR A 542 33.37 -22.64 17.62
CA THR A 542 33.52 -23.19 16.26
C THR A 542 32.20 -23.11 15.51
N VAL A 543 32.20 -22.32 14.45
CA VAL A 543 31.07 -22.11 13.54
C VAL A 543 30.90 -23.30 12.60
N ASN A 544 29.66 -23.65 12.26
CA ASN A 544 29.37 -24.60 11.19
C ASN A 544 29.75 -23.98 9.82
N GLU A 545 30.95 -24.30 9.35
CA GLU A 545 31.51 -23.71 8.11
C GLU A 545 30.60 -23.92 6.89
N LYS A 546 29.96 -25.10 6.78
CA LYS A 546 29.07 -25.40 5.66
C LYS A 546 27.86 -24.47 5.66
N ASN A 547 27.26 -24.29 6.82
CA ASN A 547 26.09 -23.41 6.98
C ASN A 547 26.45 -21.95 6.66
N ARG A 548 27.58 -21.48 7.23
CA ARG A 548 28.09 -20.13 6.98
C ARG A 548 28.40 -19.90 5.50
N ALA A 549 29.05 -20.86 4.83
CA ALA A 549 29.38 -20.76 3.43
C ALA A 549 28.14 -20.65 2.54
N LEU A 550 27.08 -21.42 2.81
CA LEU A 550 25.83 -21.35 2.07
C LEU A 550 25.11 -20.02 2.33
N GLY A 551 25.04 -19.55 3.59
CA GLY A 551 24.49 -18.24 3.92
C GLY A 551 25.25 -17.10 3.24
N ALA A 552 26.57 -17.14 3.20
CA ALA A 552 27.40 -16.16 2.51
C ALA A 552 27.19 -16.14 0.98
N LYS A 553 26.93 -17.31 0.35
CA LYS A 553 26.56 -17.40 -1.08
C LYS A 553 25.24 -16.71 -1.34
N ASN A 554 24.20 -17.03 -0.54
CA ASN A 554 22.87 -16.43 -0.65
C ASN A 554 22.92 -14.92 -0.40
N HIS A 555 23.67 -14.47 0.62
CA HIS A 555 23.81 -13.05 0.90
C HIS A 555 24.53 -12.28 -0.22
N SER A 556 25.60 -12.87 -0.76
CA SER A 556 26.30 -12.25 -1.90
C SER A 556 25.43 -12.21 -3.15
N ALA A 557 24.65 -13.26 -3.41
CA ALA A 557 23.69 -13.29 -4.52
C ALA A 557 22.58 -12.21 -4.36
N THR A 558 22.20 -11.87 -3.12
CA THR A 558 21.21 -10.81 -2.84
C THR A 558 21.69 -9.45 -3.35
N HIS A 559 22.97 -9.11 -3.18
CA HIS A 559 23.54 -7.88 -3.72
C HIS A 559 23.55 -7.86 -5.25
N LEU A 560 23.90 -8.98 -5.89
CA LEU A 560 23.81 -9.10 -7.34
C LEU A 560 22.36 -8.98 -7.83
N LEU A 561 21.43 -9.60 -7.11
CA LEU A 561 19.99 -9.54 -7.41
C LEU A 561 19.46 -8.11 -7.30
N GLN A 562 19.76 -7.39 -6.22
CA GLN A 562 19.33 -6.00 -6.04
C GLN A 562 19.81 -5.13 -7.21
N LYS A 563 21.08 -5.24 -7.58
CA LYS A 563 21.61 -4.45 -8.70
C LYS A 563 20.99 -4.84 -10.03
N ALA A 564 20.78 -6.14 -10.30
CA ALA A 564 20.13 -6.63 -11.51
C ALA A 564 18.67 -6.15 -11.62
N LEU A 565 17.92 -6.17 -10.51
CA LEU A 565 16.57 -5.63 -10.47
C LEU A 565 16.54 -4.13 -10.80
N ARG A 566 17.48 -3.35 -10.27
CA ARG A 566 17.59 -1.92 -10.59
C ARG A 566 17.94 -1.67 -12.06
N GLU A 567 18.72 -2.54 -12.69
CA GLU A 567 19.05 -2.43 -14.12
C GLU A 567 17.87 -2.81 -15.03
N VAL A 568 17.05 -3.76 -14.62
CA VAL A 568 15.92 -4.25 -15.42
C VAL A 568 14.66 -3.42 -15.22
N LEU A 569 14.37 -3.03 -13.96
CA LEU A 569 13.12 -2.40 -13.56
C LEU A 569 13.25 -0.88 -13.34
N GLY A 570 14.46 -0.39 -13.06
CA GLY A 570 14.72 1.01 -12.80
C GLY A 570 15.24 1.32 -11.41
N THR A 571 15.71 2.55 -11.21
CA THR A 571 16.40 3.01 -9.99
C THR A 571 15.50 3.13 -8.75
N HIS A 572 14.18 3.08 -8.93
CA HIS A 572 13.20 3.08 -7.84
C HIS A 572 13.17 1.77 -7.02
N VAL A 573 13.81 0.72 -7.51
CA VAL A 573 13.93 -0.54 -6.76
C VAL A 573 14.86 -0.31 -5.57
N GLU A 574 14.28 -0.42 -4.37
CA GLU A 574 14.97 -0.31 -3.09
C GLU A 574 14.62 -1.50 -2.22
N GLN A 575 15.55 -1.91 -1.36
CA GLN A 575 15.30 -2.99 -0.42
C GLN A 575 14.25 -2.58 0.62
N ALA A 576 13.18 -3.38 0.72
CA ALA A 576 12.17 -3.26 1.77
C ALA A 576 12.36 -4.31 2.88
N GLY A 577 13.09 -5.39 2.59
CA GLY A 577 13.44 -6.45 3.53
C GLY A 577 14.36 -7.49 2.89
N SER A 578 15.07 -8.24 3.71
CA SER A 578 15.96 -9.32 3.27
C SER A 578 16.02 -10.44 4.30
N LEU A 579 16.19 -11.68 3.82
CA LEU A 579 16.54 -12.84 4.64
C LEU A 579 17.50 -13.72 3.84
N ASN A 580 18.64 -14.03 4.44
CA ASN A 580 19.67 -14.88 3.84
C ASN A 580 20.08 -15.96 4.85
N ASN A 581 19.80 -17.20 4.55
CA ASN A 581 20.19 -18.34 5.36
C ASN A 581 20.89 -19.41 4.48
N ALA A 582 21.13 -20.60 5.03
CA ALA A 582 21.80 -21.66 4.29
C ALA A 582 20.92 -22.30 3.20
N GLU A 583 19.61 -22.17 3.26
CA GLU A 583 18.66 -22.83 2.37
C GLU A 583 18.29 -21.97 1.19
N HIS A 584 17.98 -20.69 1.42
CA HIS A 584 17.52 -19.76 0.40
C HIS A 584 17.82 -18.31 0.77
N LEU A 585 17.62 -17.44 -0.19
CA LEU A 585 17.51 -16.01 0.02
C LEU A 585 16.09 -15.53 -0.27
N ARG A 586 15.67 -14.50 0.47
CA ARG A 586 14.43 -13.76 0.25
C ARG A 586 14.75 -12.28 0.16
N PHE A 587 14.26 -11.63 -0.87
CA PHE A 587 14.48 -10.22 -1.09
C PHE A 587 13.16 -9.52 -1.35
N ASP A 588 12.77 -8.62 -0.44
CA ASP A 588 11.60 -7.77 -0.55
C ASP A 588 12.04 -6.40 -1.07
N PHE A 589 11.41 -5.92 -2.13
CA PHE A 589 11.82 -4.69 -2.79
C PHE A 589 10.63 -3.86 -3.27
N THR A 590 10.86 -2.55 -3.41
CA THR A 590 9.83 -1.62 -3.90
C THR A 590 9.66 -1.80 -5.40
N HIS A 591 8.47 -2.23 -5.82
CA HIS A 591 8.04 -2.24 -7.21
C HIS A 591 6.52 -2.33 -7.31
N PHE A 592 5.95 -1.71 -8.33
CA PHE A 592 4.52 -1.43 -8.43
C PHE A 592 3.70 -2.52 -9.12
N SER A 593 4.33 -3.44 -9.88
CA SER A 593 3.63 -4.50 -10.64
C SER A 593 4.30 -5.86 -10.45
N PRO A 594 3.60 -6.98 -10.71
CA PRO A 594 4.24 -8.27 -10.90
C PRO A 594 5.29 -8.21 -12.01
N LEU A 595 6.42 -8.88 -11.80
CA LEU A 595 7.41 -9.03 -12.85
C LEU A 595 6.88 -9.98 -13.93
N SER A 596 7.15 -9.65 -15.18
CA SER A 596 6.93 -10.56 -16.30
C SER A 596 7.98 -11.68 -16.33
N ASP A 597 7.64 -12.78 -16.99
CA ASP A 597 8.58 -13.89 -17.18
C ASP A 597 9.87 -13.43 -17.88
N ASP A 598 9.79 -12.48 -18.82
CA ASP A 598 10.95 -11.91 -19.51
C ASP A 598 11.82 -11.07 -18.57
N GLU A 599 11.24 -10.30 -17.67
CA GLU A 599 11.98 -9.52 -16.67
C GLU A 599 12.67 -10.45 -15.67
N ILE A 600 11.99 -11.48 -15.17
CA ILE A 600 12.58 -12.51 -14.31
C ILE A 600 13.76 -13.19 -15.00
N ALA A 601 13.58 -13.62 -16.25
CA ALA A 601 14.63 -14.26 -17.03
C ALA A 601 15.84 -13.33 -17.26
N ARG A 602 15.61 -12.04 -17.50
CA ARG A 602 16.67 -11.04 -17.65
C ARG A 602 17.44 -10.84 -16.34
N VAL A 603 16.75 -10.73 -15.22
CA VAL A 603 17.37 -10.61 -13.89
C VAL A 603 18.22 -11.83 -13.58
N GLU A 604 17.70 -13.05 -13.74
CA GLU A 604 18.44 -14.30 -13.55
C GLU A 604 19.69 -14.36 -14.45
N LYS A 605 19.54 -13.95 -15.70
CA LYS A 605 20.64 -13.92 -16.65
C LYS A 605 21.75 -12.99 -16.18
N ILE A 606 21.43 -11.75 -15.79
CA ILE A 606 22.42 -10.78 -15.32
C ILE A 606 23.14 -11.32 -14.07
N VAL A 607 22.43 -11.85 -13.10
CA VAL A 607 23.02 -12.40 -11.87
C VAL A 607 23.98 -13.54 -12.21
N ASN A 608 23.56 -14.51 -13.03
CA ASN A 608 24.39 -15.65 -13.41
C ASN A 608 25.58 -15.22 -14.28
N GLU A 609 25.47 -14.21 -15.13
CA GLU A 609 26.59 -13.63 -15.86
C GLU A 609 27.63 -13.02 -14.91
N LYS A 610 27.22 -12.35 -13.84
CA LYS A 610 28.11 -11.79 -12.82
C LYS A 610 28.76 -12.89 -11.95
N ILE A 611 28.06 -13.98 -11.71
CA ILE A 611 28.62 -15.19 -11.08
C ILE A 611 29.71 -15.78 -11.97
N ALA A 612 29.42 -15.97 -13.26
CA ALA A 612 30.35 -16.54 -14.22
C ALA A 612 31.60 -15.66 -14.49
N GLN A 613 31.49 -14.35 -14.30
CA GLN A 613 32.62 -13.41 -14.41
C GLN A 613 33.64 -13.55 -13.26
N ASP A 614 33.28 -14.25 -12.20
CA ASP A 614 34.11 -14.48 -11.00
C ASP A 614 34.72 -13.20 -10.42
N LEU A 615 33.85 -12.18 -10.24
CA LEU A 615 34.28 -10.87 -9.75
C LEU A 615 34.78 -10.94 -8.31
N PRO A 616 35.89 -10.24 -7.98
CA PRO A 616 36.35 -10.18 -6.59
C PRO A 616 35.35 -9.45 -5.69
N VAL A 617 35.08 -10.01 -4.51
CA VAL A 617 34.30 -9.40 -3.47
C VAL A 617 35.24 -8.76 -2.46
N VAL A 618 35.30 -7.43 -2.48
CA VAL A 618 36.22 -6.66 -1.66
C VAL A 618 35.45 -5.91 -0.59
N THR A 619 35.90 -6.05 0.64
CA THR A 619 35.35 -5.33 1.79
C THR A 619 36.35 -4.29 2.29
N LYS A 620 35.87 -3.07 2.52
CA LYS A 620 36.66 -1.98 3.12
C LYS A 620 35.87 -1.31 4.23
N VAL A 621 36.54 -1.02 5.34
CA VAL A 621 36.02 -0.17 6.41
C VAL A 621 36.50 1.25 6.15
N MET A 622 35.59 2.22 6.13
CA MET A 622 35.92 3.62 5.88
C MET A 622 34.88 4.53 6.55
N SER A 623 35.16 5.83 6.56
CA SER A 623 34.19 6.81 7.08
C SER A 623 32.93 6.88 6.20
N MET A 624 31.80 7.30 6.78
CA MET A 624 30.54 7.48 6.01
C MET A 624 30.72 8.49 4.86
N GLU A 625 31.56 9.53 5.04
CA GLU A 625 31.83 10.50 3.99
C GLU A 625 32.59 9.91 2.80
N GLU A 626 33.57 9.04 3.08
CA GLU A 626 34.30 8.33 2.02
C GLU A 626 33.42 7.32 1.31
N ALA A 627 32.56 6.59 2.05
CA ALA A 627 31.61 5.65 1.48
C ALA A 627 30.63 6.34 0.51
N LYS A 628 30.12 7.52 0.84
CA LYS A 628 29.26 8.32 -0.08
C LYS A 628 29.99 8.69 -1.38
N LYS A 629 31.30 8.96 -1.34
CA LYS A 629 32.10 9.29 -2.53
C LYS A 629 32.32 8.09 -3.46
N THR A 630 32.23 6.85 -2.93
CA THR A 630 32.32 5.64 -3.75
C THR A 630 31.03 5.33 -4.50
N GLY A 631 29.95 6.05 -4.25
CA GLY A 631 28.60 5.75 -4.77
C GLY A 631 27.96 4.54 -4.10
N ALA A 632 28.44 4.12 -2.93
CA ALA A 632 27.90 3.01 -2.19
C ALA A 632 26.42 3.25 -1.82
N MET A 633 25.59 2.26 -2.13
CA MET A 633 24.19 2.28 -1.69
C MET A 633 24.11 2.04 -0.18
N ALA A 634 23.40 2.95 0.52
CA ALA A 634 23.05 2.81 1.92
C ALA A 634 21.55 2.45 2.01
N LEU A 635 21.19 1.54 2.92
CA LEU A 635 19.80 1.23 3.19
C LEU A 635 19.14 2.38 3.95
N PHE A 636 17.97 2.82 3.50
CA PHE A 636 17.18 3.83 4.19
C PHE A 636 16.66 3.26 5.52
N GLY A 637 16.96 3.98 6.63
CA GLY A 637 16.45 3.66 7.97
C GLY A 637 17.42 2.92 8.90
N GLU A 638 18.59 2.50 8.44
CA GLU A 638 19.63 1.98 9.35
C GLU A 638 20.48 3.11 9.93
N LYS A 639 20.74 3.03 11.25
CA LYS A 639 21.67 3.93 11.93
C LYS A 639 23.09 3.40 11.73
N TYR A 640 23.84 4.03 10.86
CA TYR A 640 25.25 3.74 10.65
C TYR A 640 26.12 4.53 11.63
N GLY A 641 27.17 3.90 12.15
CA GLY A 641 28.19 4.61 12.93
C GLY A 641 29.10 5.49 12.04
N ASP A 642 30.08 6.12 12.66
CA ASP A 642 31.07 6.96 11.97
C ASP A 642 31.91 6.16 10.96
N GLU A 643 32.16 4.87 11.24
CA GLU A 643 32.81 3.91 10.35
C GLU A 643 31.79 2.92 9.81
N VAL A 644 31.83 2.69 8.50
CA VAL A 644 30.96 1.78 7.77
C VAL A 644 31.74 0.77 6.94
N ARG A 645 31.18 -0.42 6.78
CA ARG A 645 31.74 -1.50 5.98
C ARG A 645 31.11 -1.45 4.58
N VAL A 646 31.95 -1.17 3.56
CA VAL A 646 31.57 -1.14 2.15
C VAL A 646 31.98 -2.45 1.50
N VAL A 647 31.01 -3.14 0.88
CA VAL A 647 31.21 -4.38 0.12
C VAL A 647 31.05 -4.06 -1.36
N SER A 648 32.07 -4.37 -2.16
CA SER A 648 32.06 -4.20 -3.61
C SER A 648 32.26 -5.53 -4.32
N MET A 649 31.48 -5.79 -5.37
CA MET A 649 31.57 -6.94 -6.26
C MET A 649 31.99 -6.45 -7.65
N GLY A 650 33.29 -6.29 -7.85
CA GLY A 650 33.82 -5.50 -8.95
C GLY A 650 33.26 -4.10 -8.94
N ASP A 651 32.94 -3.58 -10.15
CA ASP A 651 32.25 -2.30 -10.34
C ASP A 651 30.71 -2.46 -10.46
N PHE A 652 30.20 -3.69 -10.32
CA PHE A 652 28.79 -3.98 -10.55
C PHE A 652 27.91 -3.62 -9.35
N SER A 653 28.26 -4.03 -8.15
CA SER A 653 27.54 -3.70 -6.91
C SER A 653 28.47 -3.13 -5.88
N VAL A 654 28.13 -2.00 -5.28
CA VAL A 654 28.85 -1.34 -4.18
C VAL A 654 27.82 -0.91 -3.14
N GLU A 655 27.86 -1.55 -1.96
CA GLU A 655 26.81 -1.36 -0.94
C GLU A 655 27.38 -1.36 0.49
N LEU A 656 26.69 -0.67 1.40
CA LEU A 656 26.98 -0.75 2.84
C LEU A 656 26.42 -2.08 3.36
N CYS A 657 27.28 -2.97 3.86
CA CYS A 657 26.86 -4.26 4.37
C CYS A 657 27.75 -4.80 5.48
N GLY A 658 27.14 -5.19 6.61
CA GLY A 658 27.79 -5.82 7.75
C GLY A 658 27.83 -7.36 7.69
N GLY A 659 27.28 -7.98 6.66
CA GLY A 659 27.17 -9.44 6.55
C GLY A 659 28.43 -10.16 6.11
N THR A 660 28.35 -11.49 6.07
CA THR A 660 29.42 -12.34 5.55
C THR A 660 29.22 -12.63 4.07
N HIS A 661 30.29 -12.64 3.29
CA HIS A 661 30.24 -12.78 1.84
C HIS A 661 31.26 -13.78 1.34
N VAL A 662 31.03 -14.27 0.11
CA VAL A 662 32.01 -15.04 -0.63
C VAL A 662 33.21 -14.16 -1.01
N LYS A 663 34.36 -14.78 -1.27
CA LYS A 663 35.58 -14.04 -1.72
C LYS A 663 35.48 -13.60 -3.18
N ASN A 664 34.82 -14.39 -4.01
CA ASN A 664 34.57 -14.13 -5.42
C ASN A 664 33.15 -14.56 -5.79
N THR A 665 32.51 -13.87 -6.73
CA THR A 665 31.14 -14.18 -7.15
C THR A 665 30.99 -15.59 -7.75
N GLY A 666 32.06 -16.15 -8.35
CA GLY A 666 32.06 -17.53 -8.86
C GLY A 666 31.82 -18.59 -7.79
N ALA A 667 32.16 -18.32 -6.52
CA ALA A 667 31.88 -19.22 -5.41
C ALA A 667 30.37 -19.40 -5.14
N ILE A 668 29.48 -18.52 -5.63
CA ILE A 668 28.03 -18.67 -5.58
C ILE A 668 27.55 -19.83 -6.44
N THR A 669 28.32 -20.20 -7.48
CA THR A 669 28.12 -21.32 -8.41
C THR A 669 26.96 -21.08 -9.41
N ALA A 670 25.74 -20.89 -8.95
CA ALA A 670 24.57 -20.66 -9.77
C ALA A 670 23.48 -19.96 -8.95
N PHE A 671 22.53 -19.33 -9.63
CA PHE A 671 21.40 -18.61 -9.03
C PHE A 671 20.11 -18.94 -9.77
N LYS A 672 19.01 -19.16 -9.02
CA LYS A 672 17.68 -19.42 -9.58
C LYS A 672 16.60 -18.74 -8.73
N ILE A 673 15.74 -17.94 -9.37
CA ILE A 673 14.53 -17.40 -8.76
C ILE A 673 13.48 -18.52 -8.70
N LEU A 674 12.94 -18.79 -7.52
CA LEU A 674 11.91 -19.79 -7.28
C LEU A 674 10.51 -19.21 -7.40
N SER A 675 10.31 -18.00 -6.87
CA SER A 675 9.01 -17.31 -6.86
C SER A 675 9.18 -15.80 -6.88
N GLU A 676 8.17 -15.13 -7.42
CA GLU A 676 7.98 -13.68 -7.35
C GLU A 676 6.53 -13.41 -6.94
N THR A 677 6.30 -12.70 -5.84
CA THR A 677 4.97 -12.48 -5.25
C THR A 677 4.82 -11.07 -4.67
N GLY A 678 3.59 -10.60 -4.53
CA GLY A 678 3.28 -9.37 -3.79
C GLY A 678 3.19 -9.63 -2.29
N VAL A 679 3.84 -8.80 -1.49
CA VAL A 679 3.80 -8.88 -0.02
C VAL A 679 2.94 -7.77 0.57
N ALA A 680 3.08 -6.58 0.01
CA ALA A 680 2.31 -5.41 0.38
C ALA A 680 2.09 -4.54 -0.87
N SER A 681 1.29 -3.51 -0.76
CA SER A 681 1.14 -2.56 -1.86
C SER A 681 2.47 -1.90 -2.17
N GLY A 682 2.90 -1.99 -3.44
CA GLY A 682 4.18 -1.45 -3.88
C GLY A 682 5.42 -2.22 -3.40
N VAL A 683 5.25 -3.40 -2.77
CA VAL A 683 6.36 -4.26 -2.34
C VAL A 683 6.23 -5.64 -2.94
N ARG A 684 7.26 -6.05 -3.65
CA ARG A 684 7.39 -7.37 -4.27
C ARG A 684 8.41 -8.21 -3.52
N ARG A 685 8.25 -9.52 -3.52
CA ARG A 685 9.14 -10.50 -2.89
C ARG A 685 9.68 -11.45 -3.93
N ILE A 686 10.98 -11.61 -3.97
CA ILE A 686 11.66 -12.70 -4.67
C ILE A 686 12.20 -13.68 -3.63
N GLU A 687 11.97 -14.98 -3.87
CA GLU A 687 12.66 -16.08 -3.22
C GLU A 687 13.56 -16.77 -4.24
N ALA A 688 14.80 -16.98 -3.87
CA ALA A 688 15.78 -17.57 -4.77
C ALA A 688 16.77 -18.50 -4.02
N VAL A 689 17.46 -19.32 -4.78
CA VAL A 689 18.46 -20.27 -4.26
C VAL A 689 19.75 -20.14 -5.03
N THR A 690 20.83 -20.55 -4.36
CA THR A 690 22.17 -20.62 -4.96
C THR A 690 22.76 -22.03 -4.85
N ASP A 691 23.87 -22.26 -5.52
CA ASP A 691 24.70 -23.48 -5.41
C ASP A 691 23.88 -24.78 -5.52
N GLN A 692 24.01 -25.68 -4.54
CA GLN A 692 23.31 -26.96 -4.52
C GLN A 692 21.79 -26.80 -4.55
N GLY A 693 21.25 -25.70 -4.02
CA GLY A 693 19.82 -25.38 -4.07
C GLY A 693 19.28 -25.32 -5.51
N VAL A 694 20.08 -24.78 -6.45
CA VAL A 694 19.72 -24.72 -7.87
C VAL A 694 19.67 -26.11 -8.50
N PHE A 695 20.67 -26.97 -8.19
CA PHE A 695 20.69 -28.34 -8.69
C PHE A 695 19.53 -29.16 -8.11
N ASN A 696 19.23 -29.01 -6.83
CA ASN A 696 18.09 -29.67 -6.18
C ASN A 696 16.75 -29.24 -6.82
N TYR A 697 16.61 -27.96 -7.14
CA TYR A 697 15.42 -27.45 -7.86
C TYR A 697 15.24 -28.13 -9.22
N TYR A 698 16.28 -28.16 -10.05
CA TYR A 698 16.19 -28.78 -11.38
C TYR A 698 16.05 -30.30 -11.30
N HIS A 699 16.67 -30.95 -10.31
CA HIS A 699 16.50 -32.38 -10.09
C HIS A 699 15.07 -32.74 -9.77
N LYS A 700 14.44 -31.96 -8.88
CA LYS A 700 13.03 -32.11 -8.56
C LYS A 700 12.13 -31.91 -9.79
N GLN A 701 12.38 -30.88 -10.58
CA GLN A 701 11.63 -30.64 -11.82
C GLN A 701 11.80 -31.80 -12.81
N GLU A 702 12.99 -32.35 -12.93
CA GLU A 702 13.27 -33.52 -13.79
C GLU A 702 12.53 -34.78 -13.29
N GLU A 703 12.50 -35.01 -11.98
CA GLU A 703 11.75 -36.13 -11.39
C GLU A 703 10.26 -35.97 -11.63
N GLU A 704 9.66 -34.82 -11.37
CA GLU A 704 8.25 -34.52 -11.63
C GLU A 704 7.91 -34.73 -13.11
N LEU A 705 8.76 -34.28 -14.02
CA LEU A 705 8.58 -34.48 -15.45
C LEU A 705 8.65 -35.97 -15.85
N LYS A 706 9.56 -36.74 -15.25
CA LYS A 706 9.67 -38.19 -15.44
C LYS A 706 8.43 -38.92 -14.94
N GLU A 707 7.92 -38.54 -13.78
CA GLU A 707 6.73 -39.11 -13.19
C GLU A 707 5.49 -38.80 -14.04
N ALA A 708 5.31 -37.54 -14.48
CA ALA A 708 4.24 -37.16 -15.38
C ALA A 708 4.28 -37.94 -16.70
N ALA A 709 5.46 -38.07 -17.30
CA ALA A 709 5.66 -38.86 -18.51
C ALA A 709 5.30 -40.34 -18.29
N LYS A 710 5.72 -40.92 -17.15
CA LYS A 710 5.41 -42.31 -16.79
C LYS A 710 3.90 -42.54 -16.61
N ALA A 711 3.20 -41.61 -15.94
CA ALA A 711 1.75 -41.66 -15.76
C ALA A 711 1.01 -41.71 -17.10
N LEU A 712 1.51 -41.03 -18.12
CA LEU A 712 0.96 -40.99 -19.48
C LEU A 712 1.55 -42.04 -20.41
N LYS A 713 2.35 -42.99 -19.90
CA LYS A 713 3.09 -44.02 -20.68
C LYS A 713 3.90 -43.41 -21.83
N ALA A 714 4.58 -42.30 -21.55
CA ALA A 714 5.44 -41.56 -22.45
C ALA A 714 6.85 -41.42 -21.87
N THR A 715 7.78 -40.86 -22.64
CA THR A 715 9.06 -40.34 -22.16
C THR A 715 8.96 -38.81 -22.02
N PRO A 716 9.85 -38.16 -21.26
CA PRO A 716 9.89 -36.70 -21.20
C PRO A 716 9.91 -36.02 -22.58
N ALA A 717 10.66 -36.57 -23.52
CA ALA A 717 10.78 -36.08 -24.90
C ALA A 717 9.48 -36.23 -25.74
N THR A 718 8.62 -37.20 -25.40
CA THR A 718 7.38 -37.48 -26.13
C THR A 718 6.12 -37.07 -25.35
N LEU A 719 6.29 -36.45 -24.16
CA LEU A 719 5.19 -36.12 -23.26
C LEU A 719 4.18 -35.19 -23.90
N LEU A 720 4.60 -34.12 -24.54
CA LEU A 720 3.72 -33.16 -25.21
C LEU A 720 2.90 -33.83 -26.31
N THR A 721 3.55 -34.62 -27.18
CA THR A 721 2.88 -35.35 -28.24
C THR A 721 1.83 -36.32 -27.68
N ARG A 722 2.14 -36.95 -26.52
CA ARG A 722 1.17 -37.86 -25.87
C ARG A 722 -0.02 -37.11 -25.26
N ILE A 723 0.21 -35.95 -24.69
CA ILE A 723 -0.85 -35.07 -24.18
C ILE A 723 -1.76 -34.60 -25.33
N GLU A 724 -1.18 -34.15 -26.43
CA GLU A 724 -1.95 -33.75 -27.64
C GLU A 724 -2.78 -34.90 -28.19
N SER A 725 -2.19 -36.10 -28.27
CA SER A 725 -2.91 -37.33 -28.71
C SER A 725 -4.08 -37.64 -27.78
N LEU A 726 -3.88 -37.58 -26.46
CA LEU A 726 -4.95 -37.82 -25.48
C LEU A 726 -6.06 -36.79 -25.54
N LEU A 727 -5.72 -35.51 -25.70
CA LEU A 727 -6.72 -34.46 -25.90
C LEU A 727 -7.54 -34.65 -27.16
N ALA A 728 -6.91 -35.09 -28.25
CA ALA A 728 -7.60 -35.44 -29.51
C ALA A 728 -8.53 -36.64 -29.31
N GLU A 729 -8.07 -37.71 -28.64
CA GLU A 729 -8.85 -38.91 -28.34
C GLU A 729 -10.08 -38.59 -27.46
N VAL A 730 -9.89 -37.75 -26.40
CA VAL A 730 -10.99 -37.30 -25.56
C VAL A 730 -12.03 -36.49 -26.33
N LYS A 731 -11.58 -35.64 -27.27
CA LYS A 731 -12.49 -34.87 -28.15
C LYS A 731 -13.27 -35.78 -29.08
N GLU A 732 -12.63 -36.77 -29.66
CA GLU A 732 -13.26 -37.75 -30.54
C GLU A 732 -14.27 -38.62 -29.79
N LEU A 733 -13.91 -39.15 -28.61
CA LEU A 733 -14.80 -39.93 -27.74
C LEU A 733 -16.01 -39.11 -27.27
N LYS A 734 -15.85 -37.83 -26.97
CA LYS A 734 -16.98 -36.94 -26.65
C LYS A 734 -17.93 -36.80 -27.85
N SER A 735 -17.40 -36.56 -29.04
CA SER A 735 -18.21 -36.44 -30.27
C SER A 735 -18.93 -37.76 -30.63
N GLU A 736 -18.21 -38.90 -30.47
CA GLU A 736 -18.81 -40.21 -30.69
C GLU A 736 -19.93 -40.49 -29.68
N ASN A 737 -19.71 -40.17 -28.40
CA ASN A 737 -20.73 -40.30 -27.35
C ASN A 737 -21.97 -39.46 -27.63
N GLU A 738 -21.79 -38.21 -28.08
CA GLU A 738 -22.93 -37.36 -28.52
C GLU A 738 -23.64 -37.94 -29.75
N SER A 739 -22.91 -38.47 -30.72
CA SER A 739 -23.47 -39.12 -31.90
C SER A 739 -24.25 -40.40 -31.53
N LEU A 740 -23.70 -41.23 -30.63
CA LEU A 740 -24.39 -42.44 -30.13
C LEU A 740 -25.66 -42.10 -29.35
N LYS A 741 -25.60 -41.06 -28.48
CA LYS A 741 -26.80 -40.56 -27.79
C LYS A 741 -27.87 -40.08 -28.77
N SER A 742 -27.48 -39.34 -29.82
CA SER A 742 -28.39 -38.87 -30.87
C SER A 742 -29.01 -40.03 -31.66
N LYS A 743 -28.23 -41.10 -31.96
CA LYS A 743 -28.75 -42.31 -32.64
C LYS A 743 -29.73 -43.05 -31.74
N LEU A 744 -29.42 -43.29 -30.46
CA LEU A 744 -30.32 -43.94 -29.51
C LEU A 744 -31.64 -43.18 -29.37
N ALA A 745 -31.55 -41.82 -29.33
CA ALA A 745 -32.74 -40.97 -29.29
C ALA A 745 -33.56 -41.08 -30.57
N LYS A 746 -32.93 -41.22 -31.75
CA LYS A 746 -33.65 -41.44 -33.05
C LYS A 746 -34.31 -42.82 -33.14
N ASP A 747 -33.65 -43.86 -32.63
CA ASP A 747 -34.21 -45.22 -32.64
C ASP A 747 -35.39 -45.31 -31.66
N ALA A 748 -35.35 -44.70 -30.51
CA ALA A 748 -36.48 -44.56 -29.59
C ALA A 748 -37.69 -43.81 -30.20
N LEU A 749 -37.45 -42.92 -31.16
CA LEU A 749 -38.48 -42.15 -31.90
C LEU A 749 -39.32 -42.98 -32.84
N GLY A 750 -38.81 -44.13 -33.37
CA GLY A 750 -39.55 -45.00 -34.28
C GLY A 750 -40.75 -45.70 -33.61
N ASP A 751 -40.52 -46.23 -32.41
CA ASP A 751 -41.51 -46.96 -31.63
C ASP A 751 -42.54 -46.05 -30.95
N VAL A 752 -42.19 -44.76 -30.75
CA VAL A 752 -43.07 -43.81 -30.07
C VAL A 752 -44.23 -43.32 -30.95
N MET A 753 -44.04 -43.21 -32.25
CA MET A 753 -45.08 -42.73 -33.16
C MET A 753 -46.27 -43.76 -33.31
N ASP A 754 -46.03 -45.00 -33.02
CA ASP A 754 -47.08 -46.02 -33.00
C ASP A 754 -48.05 -45.88 -31.81
N GLN A 755 -47.74 -45.04 -30.83
CA GLN A 755 -48.54 -44.75 -29.65
C GLN A 755 -49.47 -43.53 -29.80
N VAL A 756 -49.55 -42.96 -30.99
CA VAL A 756 -50.43 -41.81 -31.26
C VAL A 756 -51.88 -42.26 -31.19
N GLU A 757 -52.64 -41.57 -30.29
CA GLU A 757 -54.08 -41.75 -30.16
C GLU A 757 -54.81 -40.50 -30.68
N GLU A 758 -56.12 -40.70 -30.99
CA GLU A 758 -57.00 -39.57 -31.35
C GLU A 758 -58.02 -39.30 -30.24
N VAL A 759 -58.05 -38.03 -29.80
CA VAL A 759 -58.92 -37.56 -28.70
C VAL A 759 -59.76 -36.42 -29.22
N LYS A 760 -61.06 -36.65 -29.41
CA LYS A 760 -62.04 -35.71 -30.03
C LYS A 760 -61.51 -34.99 -31.27
N GLY A 761 -60.87 -35.73 -32.19
CA GLY A 761 -60.29 -35.13 -33.39
C GLY A 761 -58.90 -34.53 -33.30
N VAL A 762 -58.31 -34.51 -32.13
CA VAL A 762 -56.95 -34.04 -31.89
C VAL A 762 -56.02 -35.22 -31.65
N LYS A 763 -54.92 -35.32 -32.35
CA LYS A 763 -53.90 -36.37 -32.12
C LYS A 763 -53.15 -36.09 -30.82
N LEU A 764 -53.02 -37.13 -30.03
CA LEU A 764 -52.30 -37.12 -28.76
C LEU A 764 -51.16 -38.14 -28.79
N LEU A 765 -49.96 -37.69 -28.48
CA LEU A 765 -48.85 -38.55 -28.18
C LEU A 765 -48.42 -38.27 -26.74
N ALA A 766 -48.68 -39.21 -25.81
CA ALA A 766 -48.28 -39.16 -24.44
C ALA A 766 -47.42 -40.39 -24.07
N THR A 767 -46.15 -40.22 -23.79
CA THR A 767 -45.27 -41.36 -23.56
C THR A 767 -44.09 -40.97 -22.60
N SER A 768 -43.41 -42.00 -22.11
CA SER A 768 -42.20 -41.84 -21.32
C SER A 768 -40.97 -42.38 -22.05
N ILE A 769 -39.84 -41.69 -21.91
CA ILE A 769 -38.58 -42.05 -22.53
C ILE A 769 -37.53 -42.05 -21.39
N GLU A 770 -36.70 -43.07 -21.36
CA GLU A 770 -35.71 -43.21 -20.27
C GLU A 770 -34.42 -42.38 -20.54
N ASP A 771 -33.78 -41.86 -19.48
CA ASP A 771 -32.46 -41.27 -19.47
C ASP A 771 -32.27 -40.03 -20.36
N VAL A 772 -33.32 -39.24 -20.55
CA VAL A 772 -33.30 -37.99 -21.31
C VAL A 772 -33.48 -36.80 -20.37
N ASP A 773 -32.62 -35.81 -20.47
CA ASP A 773 -32.74 -34.55 -19.67
C ASP A 773 -33.76 -33.58 -20.32
N MET A 774 -34.00 -32.45 -19.65
CA MET A 774 -34.99 -31.46 -20.07
C MET A 774 -34.73 -30.93 -21.50
N ASN A 775 -33.47 -30.76 -21.87
CA ASN A 775 -33.12 -30.22 -23.18
C ASN A 775 -33.32 -31.28 -24.25
N GLY A 776 -32.90 -32.50 -23.96
CA GLY A 776 -33.15 -33.63 -24.85
C GLY A 776 -34.64 -33.89 -25.08
N LEU A 777 -35.49 -33.78 -24.00
CA LEU A 777 -36.94 -33.89 -24.13
C LEU A 777 -37.56 -32.77 -25.00
N ARG A 778 -37.03 -31.58 -24.97
CA ARG A 778 -37.49 -30.47 -25.82
C ARG A 778 -37.16 -30.77 -27.30
N GLU A 779 -35.91 -31.14 -27.59
CA GLU A 779 -35.50 -31.50 -28.95
C GLU A 779 -36.30 -32.66 -29.51
N LEU A 780 -36.54 -33.71 -28.68
CA LEU A 780 -37.41 -34.81 -29.02
C LEU A 780 -38.86 -34.37 -29.26
N GLY A 781 -39.38 -33.50 -28.43
CA GLY A 781 -40.73 -32.94 -28.55
C GLY A 781 -40.88 -32.13 -29.82
N ASP A 782 -39.90 -31.30 -30.19
CA ASP A 782 -39.91 -30.53 -31.43
C ASP A 782 -39.87 -31.45 -32.67
N ASN A 783 -39.01 -32.48 -32.65
CA ASN A 783 -38.95 -33.51 -33.73
C ASN A 783 -40.23 -34.31 -33.86
N LEU A 784 -40.87 -34.70 -32.74
CA LEU A 784 -42.13 -35.43 -32.74
C LEU A 784 -43.27 -34.52 -33.14
N LYS A 785 -43.24 -33.23 -32.81
CA LYS A 785 -44.22 -32.24 -33.24
C LYS A 785 -44.25 -32.09 -34.79
N GLU A 786 -43.05 -32.06 -35.39
CA GLU A 786 -42.90 -31.98 -36.84
C GLU A 786 -43.48 -33.26 -37.55
N LYS A 787 -43.17 -34.44 -36.96
CA LYS A 787 -43.69 -35.74 -37.49
C LYS A 787 -45.19 -35.96 -37.26
N LEU A 788 -45.70 -35.54 -36.09
CA LEU A 788 -47.15 -35.68 -35.76
C LEU A 788 -47.98 -34.76 -36.62
N GLY A 789 -47.42 -33.62 -37.06
CA GLY A 789 -48.14 -32.55 -37.77
C GLY A 789 -48.97 -31.73 -36.81
N GLU A 790 -50.29 -32.03 -36.70
CA GLU A 790 -51.18 -31.32 -35.78
C GLU A 790 -51.54 -32.20 -34.58
N GLY A 791 -51.44 -31.72 -33.38
CA GLY A 791 -51.76 -32.45 -32.15
C GLY A 791 -51.09 -31.93 -30.84
N VAL A 792 -51.14 -32.82 -29.87
CA VAL A 792 -50.57 -32.61 -28.51
C VAL A 792 -49.53 -33.70 -28.27
N ILE A 793 -48.38 -33.27 -27.75
CA ILE A 793 -47.26 -34.15 -27.35
C ILE A 793 -46.97 -33.91 -25.86
N VAL A 794 -46.93 -34.99 -25.09
CA VAL A 794 -46.49 -34.96 -23.71
C VAL A 794 -45.41 -36.03 -23.52
N LEU A 795 -44.24 -35.61 -23.18
CA LEU A 795 -43.11 -36.48 -22.92
C LEU A 795 -42.72 -36.42 -21.43
N ALA A 796 -42.45 -37.60 -20.90
CA ALA A 796 -41.90 -37.72 -19.54
C ALA A 796 -40.57 -38.48 -19.60
N SER A 797 -39.63 -38.11 -18.75
CA SER A 797 -38.38 -38.86 -18.60
C SER A 797 -37.88 -38.81 -17.17
N GLN A 798 -37.10 -39.83 -16.80
CA GLN A 798 -36.31 -39.80 -15.58
C GLN A 798 -34.83 -39.87 -15.92
N LYS A 799 -34.03 -39.08 -15.18
CA LYS A 799 -32.57 -39.11 -15.22
C LYS A 799 -32.01 -38.71 -13.85
N ASP A 800 -31.07 -39.47 -13.34
CA ASP A 800 -30.40 -39.20 -12.04
C ASP A 800 -31.40 -38.97 -10.89
N GLY A 801 -32.50 -39.76 -10.86
CA GLY A 801 -33.53 -39.68 -9.84
C GLY A 801 -34.49 -38.47 -9.95
N LYS A 802 -34.37 -37.66 -10.99
CA LYS A 802 -35.22 -36.50 -11.28
C LYS A 802 -36.17 -36.84 -12.44
N VAL A 803 -37.37 -36.33 -12.36
CA VAL A 803 -38.37 -36.44 -13.45
C VAL A 803 -38.42 -35.13 -14.23
N PHE A 804 -38.52 -35.27 -15.53
CA PHE A 804 -38.72 -34.16 -16.46
C PHE A 804 -40.01 -34.42 -17.29
N LEU A 805 -40.84 -33.41 -17.38
CA LEU A 805 -42.06 -33.41 -18.20
C LEU A 805 -42.03 -32.24 -19.18
N VAL A 806 -42.38 -32.50 -20.41
CA VAL A 806 -42.54 -31.50 -21.46
C VAL A 806 -43.86 -31.74 -22.16
N ALA A 807 -44.69 -30.70 -22.39
CA ALA A 807 -45.88 -30.73 -23.21
C ALA A 807 -45.76 -29.69 -24.33
N MET A 808 -46.10 -30.11 -25.54
CA MET A 808 -46.16 -29.23 -26.70
C MET A 808 -47.52 -29.39 -27.40
N VAL A 809 -48.09 -28.27 -27.81
CA VAL A 809 -49.42 -28.21 -28.46
C VAL A 809 -49.26 -27.36 -29.72
N THR A 810 -49.72 -27.92 -30.84
CA THR A 810 -49.73 -27.21 -32.13
C THR A 810 -50.81 -26.14 -32.18
N ASP A 811 -50.72 -25.21 -33.13
CA ASP A 811 -51.68 -24.10 -33.27
C ASP A 811 -53.10 -24.52 -33.49
N GLU A 812 -53.37 -25.57 -34.32
CA GLU A 812 -54.71 -26.09 -34.54
C GLU A 812 -55.26 -26.81 -33.28
N ALA A 813 -54.42 -27.56 -32.56
CA ALA A 813 -54.81 -28.14 -31.28
C ALA A 813 -55.13 -27.08 -30.21
N GLN A 814 -54.41 -25.94 -30.20
CA GLN A 814 -54.73 -24.81 -29.30
C GLN A 814 -56.08 -24.19 -29.66
N LYS A 815 -56.41 -24.04 -30.97
CA LYS A 815 -57.73 -23.58 -31.41
C LYS A 815 -58.86 -24.49 -30.97
N ALA A 816 -58.61 -25.83 -30.93
CA ALA A 816 -59.51 -26.79 -30.36
C ALA A 816 -59.68 -26.79 -28.86
N GLY A 817 -58.87 -25.96 -28.11
CA GLY A 817 -58.93 -25.78 -26.68
C GLY A 817 -57.77 -26.39 -25.88
N ALA A 818 -56.86 -27.15 -26.55
CA ALA A 818 -55.74 -27.75 -25.86
C ALA A 818 -54.73 -26.72 -25.40
N HIS A 819 -54.19 -26.88 -24.16
CA HIS A 819 -53.31 -25.91 -23.52
C HIS A 819 -52.21 -26.62 -22.75
N ALA A 820 -50.95 -26.51 -23.21
CA ALA A 820 -49.78 -27.19 -22.66
C ALA A 820 -49.56 -26.87 -21.18
N GLY A 821 -49.69 -25.59 -20.79
CA GLY A 821 -49.51 -25.17 -19.41
C GLY A 821 -50.50 -25.81 -18.44
N ASN A 822 -51.77 -26.00 -18.86
CA ASN A 822 -52.79 -26.62 -18.02
C ASN A 822 -52.57 -28.16 -17.95
N LEU A 823 -52.16 -28.79 -19.03
CA LEU A 823 -51.77 -30.20 -19.02
C LEU A 823 -50.63 -30.47 -18.05
N ILE A 824 -49.55 -29.73 -18.18
CA ILE A 824 -48.37 -29.88 -17.29
C ILE A 824 -48.72 -29.60 -15.82
N LYS A 825 -49.51 -28.56 -15.54
CA LYS A 825 -49.92 -28.22 -14.17
C LYS A 825 -50.75 -29.34 -13.54
N ALA A 826 -51.58 -30.02 -14.31
CA ALA A 826 -52.44 -31.08 -13.82
C ALA A 826 -51.67 -32.39 -13.56
N ILE A 827 -50.62 -32.71 -14.35
CA ILE A 827 -49.84 -33.94 -14.23
C ILE A 827 -48.61 -33.83 -13.36
N ALA A 828 -48.08 -32.60 -13.13
CA ALA A 828 -46.85 -32.38 -12.36
C ALA A 828 -46.97 -32.88 -10.91
N GLY A 829 -48.15 -32.86 -10.31
CA GLY A 829 -48.44 -33.38 -8.96
C GLY A 829 -48.17 -34.89 -8.83
N CYS A 830 -48.44 -35.70 -9.88
CA CYS A 830 -48.20 -37.16 -9.89
C CYS A 830 -46.73 -37.49 -9.72
N VAL A 831 -45.84 -36.67 -10.24
CA VAL A 831 -44.38 -36.87 -10.18
C VAL A 831 -43.74 -36.12 -9.00
N GLY A 832 -44.53 -35.64 -8.05
CA GLY A 832 -44.01 -34.91 -6.87
C GLY A 832 -43.29 -33.63 -7.26
N GLY A 833 -43.78 -32.89 -8.24
CA GLY A 833 -43.18 -31.72 -8.81
C GLY A 833 -44.14 -30.59 -9.08
N GLY A 834 -43.65 -29.55 -9.73
CA GLY A 834 -44.40 -28.38 -10.16
C GLY A 834 -43.86 -27.85 -11.48
N GLY A 835 -44.72 -27.20 -12.24
CA GLY A 835 -44.36 -26.64 -13.52
C GLY A 835 -45.51 -25.85 -14.15
N GLY A 836 -45.26 -25.37 -15.35
CA GLY A 836 -46.23 -24.62 -16.15
C GLY A 836 -45.59 -24.11 -17.44
N GLY A 837 -46.25 -23.26 -18.11
CA GLY A 837 -45.77 -22.66 -19.35
C GLY A 837 -46.88 -21.97 -20.14
N ARG A 838 -46.59 -21.73 -21.39
CA ARG A 838 -47.49 -21.08 -22.34
C ARG A 838 -48.47 -22.08 -22.97
N PRO A 839 -49.49 -21.64 -23.68
CA PRO A 839 -50.44 -22.55 -24.33
C PRO A 839 -49.82 -23.54 -25.30
N ASN A 840 -48.75 -23.12 -26.00
CA ASN A 840 -48.04 -23.93 -27.00
C ASN A 840 -46.96 -24.84 -26.42
N MET A 841 -46.39 -24.51 -25.26
CA MET A 841 -45.30 -25.27 -24.65
C MET A 841 -45.24 -25.05 -23.11
N ALA A 842 -45.10 -26.16 -22.40
CA ALA A 842 -44.94 -26.13 -20.96
C ALA A 842 -43.99 -27.25 -20.46
N GLN A 843 -43.43 -27.08 -19.27
CA GLN A 843 -42.51 -28.04 -18.68
C GLN A 843 -42.65 -28.09 -17.16
N ALA A 844 -42.29 -29.24 -16.58
CA ALA A 844 -42.21 -29.43 -15.14
C ALA A 844 -41.04 -30.33 -14.77
N GLY A 845 -40.55 -30.14 -13.53
CA GLY A 845 -39.64 -31.08 -12.89
C GLY A 845 -40.31 -31.77 -11.72
N GLY A 846 -39.90 -33.01 -11.40
CA GLY A 846 -40.42 -33.81 -10.28
C GLY A 846 -39.32 -34.61 -9.58
N LYS A 847 -39.66 -35.18 -8.41
CA LYS A 847 -38.77 -36.03 -7.61
C LYS A 847 -39.26 -37.46 -7.42
N ASN A 848 -40.41 -37.80 -8.00
CA ASN A 848 -41.03 -39.12 -7.86
C ASN A 848 -41.11 -39.81 -9.24
N PRO A 849 -40.11 -40.60 -9.66
CA PRO A 849 -40.14 -41.33 -10.94
C PRO A 849 -41.28 -42.36 -11.03
N ALA A 850 -41.70 -42.96 -9.92
CA ALA A 850 -42.79 -43.95 -9.88
C ALA A 850 -44.15 -43.35 -10.31
N GLY A 851 -44.29 -42.02 -10.29
CA GLY A 851 -45.50 -41.32 -10.73
C GLY A 851 -45.57 -41.07 -12.24
N ILE A 852 -44.53 -41.37 -13.03
CA ILE A 852 -44.51 -41.13 -14.48
C ILE A 852 -45.65 -41.88 -15.21
N PRO A 853 -45.89 -43.19 -14.97
CA PRO A 853 -46.98 -43.88 -15.63
C PRO A 853 -48.35 -43.28 -15.35
N GLU A 854 -48.58 -42.85 -14.11
CA GLU A 854 -49.84 -42.19 -13.72
C GLU A 854 -49.96 -40.79 -14.41
N ALA A 855 -48.87 -40.04 -14.45
CA ALA A 855 -48.83 -38.73 -15.10
C ALA A 855 -49.17 -38.85 -16.60
N VAL A 856 -48.55 -39.80 -17.31
CA VAL A 856 -48.80 -40.07 -18.76
C VAL A 856 -50.23 -40.54 -19.02
N ALA A 857 -50.75 -41.45 -18.19
CA ALA A 857 -52.12 -41.99 -18.35
C ALA A 857 -53.18 -40.90 -18.13
N LYS A 858 -52.97 -39.94 -17.25
CA LYS A 858 -53.90 -38.83 -16.99
C LYS A 858 -53.94 -37.79 -18.10
N VAL A 859 -52.98 -37.75 -19.00
CA VAL A 859 -52.93 -36.73 -20.08
C VAL A 859 -54.15 -36.78 -20.95
N LYS A 860 -54.63 -37.98 -21.32
CA LYS A 860 -55.77 -38.17 -22.16
C LYS A 860 -57.05 -37.58 -21.58
N GLU A 861 -57.38 -37.93 -20.33
CA GLU A 861 -58.56 -37.43 -19.58
C GLU A 861 -58.52 -35.90 -19.46
N ILE A 862 -57.31 -35.34 -19.12
CA ILE A 862 -57.20 -33.90 -19.02
C ILE A 862 -57.35 -33.19 -20.36
N LEU A 863 -56.79 -33.79 -21.45
CA LEU A 863 -56.99 -33.26 -22.79
C LEU A 863 -58.44 -33.30 -23.20
N GLU A 864 -59.15 -34.41 -22.94
CA GLU A 864 -60.60 -34.58 -23.22
C GLU A 864 -61.45 -33.48 -22.50
N SER A 865 -61.04 -33.06 -21.36
CA SER A 865 -61.72 -31.99 -20.58
C SER A 865 -61.41 -30.58 -21.11
N GLN A 866 -60.32 -30.40 -21.83
CA GLN A 866 -59.92 -29.08 -22.38
C GLN A 866 -60.53 -28.83 -23.77
N ILE A 867 -60.66 -29.85 -24.57
CA ILE A 867 -61.26 -29.76 -25.94
C ILE A 867 -62.76 -29.95 -25.95
N SER A 868 -63.41 -29.01 -26.61
CA SER A 868 -64.87 -28.95 -26.67
C SER A 868 -65.46 -29.93 -27.76
#